data_53d566022e055f97c7b04914b08cbe0d
#
_entry.id   53d566022e055f97c7b04914b08cbe0d
#
_cell.length_a   1.000
_cell.length_b   1.000
_cell.length_c   1.000
_cell.angle_alpha   90.00
_cell.angle_beta   90.00
_cell.angle_gamma   90.00
#
_symmetry.space_group_name_H-M   'P 1'
#
loop_
_entity.id
_entity.type
_entity.pdbx_description
1 polymer ?
#
loop_
_entity_poly.entity_id
_entity_poly.type
_entity_poly.pdbx_seq_one_letter_code
_entity_poly.pdbx_strand_id
1 'polypeptide(L)'
;MNQKQIITGLLLLTLLLNLPTNKGYAQSNITEQLEQEEIQTLSGTTTQRQKYLPVISSKLEKELKADISKIYGQDKTDEIYNHIVEIAETAKKNRPQNLLEQDLSRENDWYKDEIIYMFYVDQFGTVTPEKPNQFKDTTKMLDYLKTLGVTTIYMLPFADSPMEDSGFDVKNPQNVRKDLGGKPQFEAFIKEAKTKGFNIKADLVLNHFSDQHEWFQQALKGDLEKLNRFVVREDMPQYTKYIDPKLGTVIEYKENDGKISKRRLIFPEITENNYRKVTINGKDYYVYHTFYPFQLDINWKNPEVLYYNLETMNYWANLGVDIFRLDAIPYLDKEPGTNAENLPTTHAIIRILSNYLQAVAPRTVLQAEACQQPKDVIPYFGTERKTETNINGEVKELKRTDEVQIAYNFPYMPALWASFITEDSKYFQEAVKQTPNIPESASWATFLRVHDELTLEMVTPEMRELIYDALEPKGAPFRKGFGVSGRMANFLDQDHDHIEMAFSVLLSMPGIPIIYYGDEIGAKNNFDNAKKSADLRKKKQAKSKIKLLSFFDSRDINRGSLTQKDFYDASQTTKTYSGKIFHQVQKMISLRKSIPALSRGGLTILKTKKPYIFAYIRHYKGEKYLIVNNLSDKRSTAEIELPADVLLKSLKNDNYVYLTNILTDEEYKVKISLTDKKTRLLMYPYAVVWLKLP
;
A
#
# COMPACT_ATOMS: atom_id res chain seq x y z
N MET A 1 -41.60 28.19 -0.34
CA MET A 1 -41.47 29.60 -0.77
C MET A 1 -42.40 29.85 -1.97
N ASN A 2 -43.10 30.98 -1.97
CA ASN A 2 -44.06 31.30 -3.04
C ASN A 2 -43.31 31.76 -4.31
N GLN A 3 -43.80 31.39 -5.50
CA GLN A 3 -43.22 31.78 -6.79
C GLN A 3 -42.88 33.29 -6.93
N LYS A 4 -43.54 34.16 -6.20
CA LYS A 4 -43.22 35.60 -6.14
C LYS A 4 -41.87 35.93 -5.49
N GLN A 5 -41.38 35.14 -4.55
CA GLN A 5 -40.09 35.38 -3.91
C GLN A 5 -38.89 34.94 -4.78
N ILE A 6 -39.05 33.95 -5.62
CA ILE A 6 -38.04 33.52 -6.60
C ILE A 6 -37.89 34.56 -7.72
N ILE A 7 -38.98 35.13 -8.17
CA ILE A 7 -38.95 36.17 -9.22
C ILE A 7 -38.33 37.49 -8.69
N THR A 8 -38.53 37.82 -7.44
CA THR A 8 -37.90 39.01 -6.82
C THR A 8 -36.39 38.84 -6.63
N GLY A 9 -35.90 37.65 -6.28
CA GLY A 9 -34.49 37.33 -6.19
C GLY A 9 -33.78 37.37 -7.55
N LEU A 10 -34.40 36.82 -8.59
CA LEU A 10 -33.85 36.87 -9.95
C LEU A 10 -33.85 38.32 -10.54
N LEU A 11 -34.84 39.14 -10.23
CA LEU A 11 -34.87 40.53 -10.68
C LEU A 11 -33.82 41.42 -9.97
N LEU A 12 -33.48 41.14 -8.72
CA LEU A 12 -32.39 41.84 -8.03
C LEU A 12 -31.01 41.44 -8.60
N LEU A 13 -30.81 40.18 -8.94
CA LEU A 13 -29.58 39.72 -9.57
C LEU A 13 -29.34 40.33 -10.95
N THR A 14 -30.40 40.52 -11.76
CA THR A 14 -30.32 41.14 -13.08
C THR A 14 -30.11 42.66 -13.03
N LEU A 15 -30.50 43.32 -11.95
CA LEU A 15 -30.26 44.75 -11.74
C LEU A 15 -28.81 45.04 -11.25
N LEU A 16 -28.20 44.12 -10.56
CA LEU A 16 -26.82 44.26 -10.07
C LEU A 16 -25.76 44.01 -11.17
N LEU A 17 -26.12 43.31 -12.24
CA LEU A 17 -25.22 43.02 -13.39
C LEU A 17 -25.12 44.18 -14.41
N ASN A 18 -25.90 45.26 -14.26
CA ASN A 18 -25.93 46.37 -15.22
C ASN A 18 -25.47 47.74 -14.66
N LEU A 19 -24.70 47.76 -13.58
CA LEU A 19 -24.10 48.99 -13.09
C LEU A 19 -22.64 49.10 -13.56
N PRO A 20 -22.18 50.28 -14.01
CA PRO A 20 -20.79 50.44 -14.52
C PRO A 20 -19.76 50.34 -13.40
N THR A 21 -18.76 49.50 -13.65
CA THR A 21 -17.66 49.19 -12.77
C THR A 21 -16.81 50.40 -12.41
N ASN A 22 -16.76 50.77 -11.13
CA ASN A 22 -15.59 51.35 -10.52
C ASN A 22 -15.56 51.07 -9.00
N LYS A 23 -14.61 50.29 -8.56
CA LYS A 23 -14.08 49.99 -7.22
C LYS A 23 -14.21 48.53 -6.80
N GLY A 24 -13.13 47.80 -7.03
CA GLY A 24 -12.96 46.37 -6.72
C GLY A 24 -12.85 45.99 -5.22
N TYR A 25 -13.15 46.90 -4.27
CA TYR A 25 -13.18 46.61 -2.83
C TYR A 25 -14.59 46.46 -2.23
N ALA A 26 -15.60 46.93 -2.94
CA ALA A 26 -16.99 46.83 -2.44
C ALA A 26 -17.68 45.51 -2.82
N GLN A 27 -17.20 44.86 -3.88
CA GLN A 27 -17.83 43.60 -4.36
C GLN A 27 -17.49 42.38 -3.51
N SER A 28 -16.26 42.28 -2.96
CA SER A 28 -15.87 41.18 -2.08
C SER A 28 -16.65 41.17 -0.75
N ASN A 29 -16.84 42.35 -0.17
CA ASN A 29 -17.59 42.46 1.09
C ASN A 29 -19.10 42.22 0.94
N ILE A 30 -19.67 42.53 -0.23
CA ILE A 30 -21.11 42.27 -0.50
C ILE A 30 -21.34 40.79 -0.75
N THR A 31 -20.40 40.11 -1.43
CA THR A 31 -20.49 38.65 -1.66
C THR A 31 -20.32 37.87 -0.34
N GLU A 32 -19.38 38.26 0.52
CA GLU A 32 -19.22 37.67 1.84
C GLU A 32 -20.39 37.96 2.79
N GLN A 33 -20.99 39.17 2.72
CA GLN A 33 -22.17 39.49 3.50
C GLN A 33 -23.41 38.74 3.00
N LEU A 34 -23.59 38.58 1.69
CA LEU A 34 -24.69 37.80 1.12
C LEU A 34 -24.53 36.30 1.42
N GLU A 35 -23.31 35.75 1.40
CA GLU A 35 -23.02 34.39 1.87
C GLU A 35 -23.30 34.22 3.37
N GLN A 36 -22.97 35.23 4.19
CA GLN A 36 -23.26 35.20 5.65
C GLN A 36 -24.75 35.40 5.96
N GLU A 37 -25.51 36.23 5.20
CA GLU A 37 -26.96 36.37 5.34
C GLU A 37 -27.71 35.15 4.79
N GLU A 38 -27.24 34.51 3.72
CA GLU A 38 -27.78 33.21 3.27
C GLU A 38 -27.53 32.11 4.31
N ILE A 39 -26.35 32.09 4.96
CA ILE A 39 -26.03 31.17 6.06
C ILE A 39 -26.94 31.45 7.29
N GLN A 40 -27.26 32.69 7.59
CA GLN A 40 -28.16 33.04 8.71
C GLN A 40 -29.65 32.80 8.40
N THR A 41 -30.10 32.99 7.17
CA THR A 41 -31.50 32.74 6.78
C THR A 41 -31.80 31.25 6.58
N LEU A 42 -30.77 30.41 6.37
CA LEU A 42 -30.82 28.94 6.30
C LEU A 42 -30.74 28.27 7.69
N SER A 43 -30.80 29.03 8.79
CA SER A 43 -30.85 28.47 10.16
C SER A 43 -32.22 27.85 10.53
N GLY A 44 -32.96 27.37 9.58
CA GLY A 44 -34.03 26.40 9.78
C GLY A 44 -33.45 25.03 10.18
N THR A 45 -34.17 24.35 11.03
CA THR A 45 -33.86 23.06 11.67
C THR A 45 -32.75 22.20 11.02
N THR A 46 -31.96 21.51 11.82
CA THR A 46 -30.83 20.61 11.42
C THR A 46 -31.19 19.74 10.18
N THR A 47 -32.45 19.34 10.06
CA THR A 47 -32.97 18.53 8.94
C THR A 47 -33.03 19.30 7.59
N GLN A 48 -33.17 20.62 7.58
CA GLN A 48 -33.15 21.42 6.35
C GLN A 48 -31.72 21.73 5.88
N ARG A 49 -30.77 21.93 6.80
CA ARG A 49 -29.36 22.07 6.46
C ARG A 49 -28.80 20.80 5.78
N GLN A 50 -29.23 19.62 6.21
CA GLN A 50 -28.83 18.34 5.63
C GLN A 50 -29.15 18.21 4.14
N LYS A 51 -30.23 18.84 3.68
CA LYS A 51 -30.75 18.70 2.34
C LYS A 51 -29.99 19.50 1.26
N TYR A 52 -29.13 20.45 1.67
CA TYR A 52 -28.48 21.39 0.74
C TYR A 52 -26.96 21.36 0.76
N LEU A 53 -26.33 20.47 1.57
CA LEU A 53 -24.87 20.36 1.57
C LEU A 53 -24.43 19.61 0.31
N PRO A 54 -23.50 20.18 -0.48
CA PRO A 54 -23.00 19.54 -1.69
C PRO A 54 -22.25 18.25 -1.33
N VAL A 55 -22.25 17.29 -2.26
CA VAL A 55 -21.54 16.02 -2.11
C VAL A 55 -20.03 16.26 -1.95
N ILE A 56 -19.49 17.21 -2.72
CA ILE A 56 -18.09 17.65 -2.68
C ILE A 56 -18.09 19.05 -2.04
N SER A 57 -17.38 19.23 -0.94
CA SER A 57 -17.27 20.54 -0.28
C SER A 57 -16.51 21.54 -1.14
N SER A 58 -16.78 22.85 -0.96
CA SER A 58 -16.17 23.93 -1.76
C SER A 58 -14.63 23.89 -1.75
N LYS A 59 -14.03 23.47 -0.64
CA LYS A 59 -12.59 23.29 -0.56
C LYS A 59 -12.09 22.15 -1.47
N LEU A 60 -12.75 20.99 -1.42
CA LEU A 60 -12.42 19.85 -2.28
C LEU A 60 -12.69 20.17 -3.76
N GLU A 61 -13.75 20.90 -4.09
CA GLU A 61 -14.02 21.40 -5.44
C GLU A 61 -12.86 22.20 -5.99
N LYS A 62 -12.40 23.21 -5.24
CA LYS A 62 -11.26 24.05 -5.66
C LYS A 62 -10.01 23.23 -5.94
N GLU A 63 -9.69 22.28 -5.08
CA GLU A 63 -8.53 21.41 -5.24
C GLU A 63 -8.68 20.46 -6.43
N LEU A 64 -9.85 19.83 -6.59
CA LEU A 64 -10.15 18.97 -7.74
C LEU A 64 -10.03 19.73 -9.06
N LYS A 65 -10.65 20.90 -9.17
CA LYS A 65 -10.59 21.73 -10.39
C LYS A 65 -9.15 22.14 -10.72
N ALA A 66 -8.34 22.44 -9.70
CA ALA A 66 -6.93 22.78 -9.91
C ALA A 66 -6.11 21.61 -10.47
N ASP A 67 -6.34 20.39 -9.99
CA ASP A 67 -5.63 19.21 -10.49
C ASP A 67 -6.20 18.71 -11.83
N ILE A 68 -7.51 18.81 -12.06
CA ILE A 68 -8.15 18.54 -13.37
C ILE A 68 -7.56 19.46 -14.43
N SER A 69 -7.46 20.76 -14.14
CA SER A 69 -6.88 21.75 -15.06
C SER A 69 -5.43 21.43 -15.45
N LYS A 70 -4.62 20.89 -14.52
CA LYS A 70 -3.24 20.47 -14.81
C LYS A 70 -3.14 19.32 -15.80
N ILE A 71 -4.13 18.40 -15.76
CA ILE A 71 -4.10 17.19 -16.59
C ILE A 71 -4.77 17.41 -17.93
N TYR A 72 -5.92 18.10 -17.94
CA TYR A 72 -6.83 18.14 -19.07
C TYR A 72 -6.96 19.55 -19.71
N GLY A 73 -6.40 20.58 -19.07
CA GLY A 73 -6.52 21.98 -19.49
C GLY A 73 -7.70 22.70 -18.84
N GLN A 74 -7.60 24.03 -18.80
CA GLN A 74 -8.60 24.90 -18.16
C GLN A 74 -9.96 24.84 -18.87
N ASP A 75 -9.97 24.68 -20.19
CA ASP A 75 -11.15 24.63 -21.04
C ASP A 75 -12.07 23.43 -20.76
N LYS A 76 -11.52 22.32 -20.28
CA LYS A 76 -12.26 21.10 -19.96
C LYS A 76 -12.57 20.92 -18.47
N THR A 77 -12.04 21.82 -17.62
CA THR A 77 -12.07 21.65 -16.16
C THR A 77 -13.48 21.53 -15.62
N ASP A 78 -14.38 22.42 -16.00
CA ASP A 78 -15.75 22.43 -15.45
C ASP A 78 -16.59 21.26 -15.98
N GLU A 79 -16.44 20.87 -17.24
CA GLU A 79 -17.10 19.70 -17.81
C GLU A 79 -16.72 18.43 -17.06
N ILE A 80 -15.39 18.20 -16.88
CA ILE A 80 -14.89 17.01 -16.19
C ILE A 80 -15.28 17.03 -14.71
N TYR A 81 -15.20 18.19 -14.05
CA TYR A 81 -15.61 18.32 -12.65
C TYR A 81 -17.09 18.00 -12.46
N ASN A 82 -17.98 18.53 -13.33
CA ASN A 82 -19.42 18.26 -13.23
C ASN A 82 -19.72 16.76 -13.39
N HIS A 83 -19.04 16.07 -14.31
CA HIS A 83 -19.17 14.62 -14.44
C HIS A 83 -18.69 13.86 -13.21
N ILE A 84 -17.59 14.31 -12.58
CA ILE A 84 -17.11 13.75 -11.29
C ILE A 84 -18.17 13.93 -10.20
N VAL A 85 -18.88 15.07 -10.15
CA VAL A 85 -19.95 15.30 -9.19
C VAL A 85 -21.11 14.30 -9.40
N GLU A 86 -21.53 14.06 -10.63
CA GLU A 86 -22.57 13.06 -10.96
C GLU A 86 -22.18 11.65 -10.49
N ILE A 87 -20.92 11.25 -10.72
CA ILE A 87 -20.40 9.96 -10.24
C ILE A 87 -20.42 9.95 -8.69
N ALA A 88 -20.02 11.04 -8.04
CA ALA A 88 -19.99 11.15 -6.58
C ALA A 88 -21.38 11.09 -5.94
N GLU A 89 -22.37 11.75 -6.52
CA GLU A 89 -23.77 11.70 -6.08
C GLU A 89 -24.33 10.28 -6.16
N THR A 90 -24.05 9.60 -7.29
CA THR A 90 -24.44 8.20 -7.49
C THR A 90 -23.78 7.27 -6.48
N ALA A 91 -22.47 7.44 -6.24
CA ALA A 91 -21.72 6.65 -5.27
C ALA A 91 -22.26 6.81 -3.85
N LYS A 92 -22.54 8.04 -3.45
CA LYS A 92 -23.04 8.37 -2.11
C LYS A 92 -24.46 7.88 -1.88
N LYS A 93 -25.33 8.01 -2.88
CA LYS A 93 -26.70 7.46 -2.84
C LYS A 93 -26.71 5.94 -2.65
N ASN A 94 -25.73 5.25 -3.23
CA ASN A 94 -25.62 3.80 -3.20
C ASN A 94 -24.76 3.28 -2.03
N ARG A 95 -24.24 4.18 -1.16
CA ARG A 95 -23.39 3.74 -0.03
C ARG A 95 -24.23 3.05 1.04
N PRO A 96 -23.91 1.79 1.43
CA PRO A 96 -24.68 1.04 2.41
C PRO A 96 -24.72 1.71 3.78
N GLN A 97 -25.85 1.58 4.50
CA GLN A 97 -26.07 2.23 5.79
C GLN A 97 -25.03 1.85 6.84
N ASN A 98 -24.62 0.60 6.92
CA ASN A 98 -23.57 0.14 7.85
C ASN A 98 -22.20 0.77 7.54
N LEU A 99 -21.90 1.12 6.29
CA LEU A 99 -20.68 1.81 5.91
C LEU A 99 -20.76 3.32 6.21
N LEU A 100 -21.95 3.93 6.11
CA LEU A 100 -22.17 5.29 6.58
C LEU A 100 -21.97 5.41 8.09
N GLU A 101 -22.47 4.46 8.86
CA GLU A 101 -22.26 4.38 10.32
C GLU A 101 -20.76 4.21 10.66
N GLN A 102 -20.06 3.38 9.89
CA GLN A 102 -18.61 3.24 10.00
C GLN A 102 -17.86 4.54 9.68
N ASP A 103 -18.27 5.25 8.63
CA ASP A 103 -17.69 6.54 8.26
C ASP A 103 -17.88 7.61 9.35
N LEU A 104 -19.01 7.56 10.09
CA LEU A 104 -19.30 8.47 11.20
C LEU A 104 -18.48 8.16 12.46
N SER A 105 -18.31 6.87 12.79
CA SER A 105 -17.77 6.42 14.07
C SER A 105 -16.24 6.22 14.08
N ARG A 106 -15.64 5.98 12.92
CA ARG A 106 -14.23 5.60 12.82
C ARG A 106 -13.30 6.81 13.03
N GLU A 107 -12.22 6.64 13.79
CA GLU A 107 -11.18 7.64 13.98
C GLU A 107 -10.47 8.02 12.67
N ASN A 108 -9.91 9.23 12.59
CA ASN A 108 -9.25 9.74 11.39
C ASN A 108 -8.06 8.89 10.94
N ASP A 109 -7.27 8.42 11.89
CA ASP A 109 -6.02 7.69 11.68
C ASP A 109 -6.08 6.22 12.13
N TRP A 110 -7.29 5.64 12.07
CA TRP A 110 -7.60 4.26 12.48
C TRP A 110 -6.62 3.23 11.93
N TYR A 111 -6.12 3.41 10.72
CA TYR A 111 -5.21 2.50 10.03
C TYR A 111 -3.84 2.34 10.70
N LYS A 112 -3.45 3.24 11.61
CA LYS A 112 -2.15 3.17 12.30
C LYS A 112 -2.04 1.99 13.26
N ASP A 113 -3.16 1.49 13.76
CA ASP A 113 -3.21 0.35 14.68
C ASP A 113 -3.38 -0.99 13.97
N GLU A 114 -3.45 -0.97 12.63
CA GLU A 114 -3.68 -2.17 11.84
C GLU A 114 -2.46 -3.10 11.80
N ILE A 115 -2.76 -4.40 11.72
CA ILE A 115 -1.83 -5.49 11.43
C ILE A 115 -2.39 -6.20 10.22
N ILE A 116 -1.69 -6.08 9.09
CA ILE A 116 -2.18 -6.53 7.79
C ILE A 116 -1.71 -7.96 7.51
N TYR A 117 -2.62 -8.83 7.11
CA TYR A 117 -2.31 -10.17 6.63
C TYR A 117 -2.61 -10.28 5.14
N MET A 118 -1.56 -10.53 4.34
CA MET A 118 -1.58 -10.50 2.88
C MET A 118 -1.60 -11.92 2.31
N PHE A 119 -2.53 -12.23 1.40
CA PHE A 119 -2.61 -13.54 0.75
C PHE A 119 -3.29 -13.51 -0.62
N TYR A 120 -3.03 -14.54 -1.42
CA TYR A 120 -3.83 -14.89 -2.60
C TYR A 120 -5.00 -15.77 -2.20
N VAL A 121 -6.22 -15.42 -2.61
CA VAL A 121 -7.46 -16.16 -2.27
C VAL A 121 -7.39 -17.62 -2.72
N ASP A 122 -6.84 -17.87 -3.91
CA ASP A 122 -6.70 -19.19 -4.51
C ASP A 122 -5.58 -20.06 -3.90
N GLN A 123 -4.69 -19.48 -3.09
CA GLN A 123 -3.52 -20.15 -2.52
C GLN A 123 -3.59 -20.32 -0.99
N PHE A 124 -4.36 -19.48 -0.31
CA PHE A 124 -4.42 -19.45 1.15
C PHE A 124 -5.48 -20.41 1.70
N GLY A 125 -5.07 -21.36 2.53
CA GLY A 125 -5.95 -22.32 3.20
C GLY A 125 -6.68 -23.24 2.22
N THR A 126 -5.98 -23.78 1.22
CA THR A 126 -6.57 -24.71 0.26
C THR A 126 -6.98 -26.03 0.93
N VAL A 127 -8.02 -26.69 0.42
CA VAL A 127 -8.41 -28.01 0.91
C VAL A 127 -7.35 -29.05 0.55
N THR A 128 -6.84 -28.98 -0.69
CA THR A 128 -5.70 -29.73 -1.18
C THR A 128 -4.77 -28.81 -1.98
N PRO A 129 -3.46 -29.10 -2.07
CA PRO A 129 -2.52 -28.25 -2.79
C PRO A 129 -2.82 -28.06 -4.28
N GLU A 130 -3.52 -29.02 -4.90
CA GLU A 130 -3.81 -29.04 -6.32
C GLU A 130 -5.07 -28.25 -6.69
N LYS A 131 -5.97 -28.00 -5.71
CA LYS A 131 -7.24 -27.35 -5.96
C LYS A 131 -7.23 -25.92 -5.42
N PRO A 132 -7.23 -24.89 -6.30
CA PRO A 132 -7.34 -23.51 -5.88
C PRO A 132 -8.58 -23.25 -5.03
N ASN A 133 -8.47 -22.40 -4.02
CA ASN A 133 -9.58 -21.98 -3.17
C ASN A 133 -10.55 -21.05 -3.90
N GLN A 134 -11.76 -21.03 -3.35
CA GLN A 134 -12.75 -19.98 -3.61
C GLN A 134 -12.98 -19.15 -2.34
N PHE A 135 -13.67 -18.01 -2.47
CA PHE A 135 -14.00 -17.19 -1.30
C PHE A 135 -14.74 -17.96 -0.20
N LYS A 136 -15.65 -18.88 -0.54
CA LYS A 136 -16.34 -19.74 0.44
C LYS A 136 -15.39 -20.62 1.27
N ASP A 137 -14.24 -21.00 0.68
CA ASP A 137 -13.23 -21.81 1.40
C ASP A 137 -12.36 -20.90 2.28
N THR A 138 -11.97 -19.74 1.76
CA THR A 138 -11.25 -18.72 2.52
C THR A 138 -12.07 -18.19 3.70
N THR A 139 -13.41 -18.14 3.60
CA THR A 139 -14.30 -17.80 4.72
C THR A 139 -14.07 -18.69 5.93
N LYS A 140 -13.77 -19.98 5.73
CA LYS A 140 -13.46 -20.93 6.81
C LYS A 140 -12.17 -20.58 7.57
N MET A 141 -11.25 -19.84 6.92
CA MET A 141 -9.98 -19.41 7.51
C MET A 141 -10.09 -18.14 8.35
N LEU A 142 -11.26 -17.49 8.40
CA LEU A 142 -11.42 -16.24 9.17
C LEU A 142 -11.20 -16.44 10.67
N ASP A 143 -11.57 -17.61 11.23
CA ASP A 143 -11.33 -17.91 12.63
C ASP A 143 -9.85 -18.15 12.94
N TYR A 144 -9.09 -18.74 12.01
CA TYR A 144 -7.65 -18.83 12.11
C TYR A 144 -7.01 -17.42 12.13
N LEU A 145 -7.39 -16.53 11.22
CA LEU A 145 -6.90 -15.15 11.19
C LEU A 145 -7.26 -14.37 12.46
N LYS A 146 -8.47 -14.60 12.99
CA LYS A 146 -8.89 -14.01 14.28
C LYS A 146 -8.05 -14.52 15.44
N THR A 147 -7.74 -15.81 15.44
CA THR A 147 -6.87 -16.46 16.44
C THR A 147 -5.45 -15.91 16.35
N LEU A 148 -4.88 -15.76 15.15
CA LEU A 148 -3.59 -15.13 14.95
C LEU A 148 -3.57 -13.67 15.46
N GLY A 149 -4.71 -12.99 15.38
CA GLY A 149 -4.90 -11.65 15.95
C GLY A 149 -4.73 -10.49 14.95
N VAL A 150 -4.57 -10.76 13.66
CA VAL A 150 -4.51 -9.71 12.62
C VAL A 150 -5.83 -8.96 12.51
N THR A 151 -5.78 -7.73 11.99
CA THR A 151 -6.92 -6.81 11.98
C THR A 151 -7.40 -6.47 10.57
N THR A 152 -6.50 -6.48 9.59
CA THR A 152 -6.81 -6.21 8.19
C THR A 152 -6.48 -7.40 7.31
N ILE A 153 -7.45 -7.82 6.51
CA ILE A 153 -7.28 -8.84 5.46
C ILE A 153 -6.92 -8.12 4.16
N TYR A 154 -5.73 -8.42 3.64
CA TYR A 154 -5.30 -7.94 2.35
C TYR A 154 -5.32 -9.06 1.31
N MET A 155 -6.34 -9.04 0.48
CA MET A 155 -6.47 -9.96 -0.64
C MET A 155 -5.73 -9.40 -1.86
N LEU A 156 -4.70 -10.14 -2.31
CA LEU A 156 -4.02 -9.86 -3.58
C LEU A 156 -4.99 -10.01 -4.75
N PRO A 157 -4.68 -9.54 -5.96
CA PRO A 157 -5.67 -9.29 -6.99
C PRO A 157 -6.66 -10.42 -7.22
N PHE A 158 -7.93 -10.12 -6.97
CA PHE A 158 -9.07 -11.04 -7.14
C PHE A 158 -10.03 -10.58 -8.24
N ALA A 159 -9.79 -9.40 -8.84
CA ALA A 159 -10.54 -8.92 -9.99
C ALA A 159 -10.36 -9.84 -11.20
N ASP A 160 -11.32 -9.80 -12.15
CA ASP A 160 -11.29 -10.65 -13.35
C ASP A 160 -9.99 -10.44 -14.14
N SER A 161 -9.25 -11.51 -14.34
CA SER A 161 -7.92 -11.52 -14.93
C SER A 161 -7.66 -12.81 -15.70
N PRO A 162 -6.90 -12.77 -16.79
CA PRO A 162 -6.37 -13.96 -17.44
C PRO A 162 -5.31 -14.69 -16.60
N MET A 163 -4.80 -14.11 -15.50
CA MET A 163 -3.83 -14.74 -14.59
C MET A 163 -2.47 -15.05 -15.25
N GLU A 164 -1.97 -14.13 -16.06
CA GLU A 164 -0.63 -14.23 -16.63
C GLU A 164 0.43 -13.57 -15.74
N ASP A 165 0.00 -12.60 -14.89
CA ASP A 165 0.80 -12.01 -13.83
C ASP A 165 0.06 -12.05 -12.47
N SER A 166 -0.30 -13.25 -12.03
CA SER A 166 -0.92 -13.51 -10.72
C SER A 166 -2.12 -12.62 -10.38
N GLY A 167 -2.85 -12.14 -11.42
CA GLY A 167 -4.03 -11.29 -11.26
C GLY A 167 -3.79 -9.79 -11.45
N PHE A 168 -2.55 -9.32 -11.52
CA PHE A 168 -2.24 -7.91 -11.81
C PHE A 168 -2.51 -7.55 -13.29
N ASP A 169 -2.63 -8.51 -14.18
CA ASP A 169 -3.12 -8.35 -15.56
C ASP A 169 -4.66 -8.28 -15.58
N VAL A 170 -5.22 -7.17 -15.06
CA VAL A 170 -6.67 -7.01 -14.85
C VAL A 170 -7.42 -6.88 -16.17
N LYS A 171 -8.41 -7.76 -16.38
CA LYS A 171 -9.29 -7.74 -17.53
C LYS A 171 -10.58 -6.94 -17.28
N ASN A 172 -11.16 -7.06 -16.11
CA ASN A 172 -12.31 -6.28 -15.67
C ASN A 172 -12.17 -5.93 -14.19
N PRO A 173 -11.82 -4.67 -13.86
CA PRO A 173 -11.56 -4.26 -12.48
C PRO A 173 -12.82 -4.19 -11.60
N GLN A 174 -14.02 -4.22 -12.18
CA GLN A 174 -15.30 -4.20 -11.44
C GLN A 174 -15.94 -5.58 -11.31
N ASN A 175 -15.22 -6.64 -11.66
CA ASN A 175 -15.73 -8.00 -11.58
C ASN A 175 -14.77 -8.90 -10.80
N VAL A 176 -15.33 -9.87 -10.08
CA VAL A 176 -14.56 -10.88 -9.35
C VAL A 176 -14.29 -12.08 -10.24
N ARG A 177 -13.09 -12.62 -10.22
CA ARG A 177 -12.70 -13.85 -10.92
C ARG A 177 -13.72 -14.96 -10.65
N LYS A 178 -14.21 -15.59 -11.72
CA LYS A 178 -15.22 -16.66 -11.64
C LYS A 178 -14.69 -17.92 -10.94
N ASP A 179 -13.42 -18.23 -11.11
CA ASP A 179 -12.75 -19.37 -10.46
C ASP A 179 -12.64 -19.19 -8.94
N LEU A 180 -12.67 -17.93 -8.42
CA LEU A 180 -12.77 -17.63 -6.99
C LEU A 180 -14.21 -17.68 -6.44
N GLY A 181 -15.21 -17.98 -7.30
CA GLY A 181 -16.63 -18.03 -6.95
C GLY A 181 -17.41 -16.77 -7.31
N GLY A 182 -16.77 -15.80 -7.95
CA GLY A 182 -17.39 -14.57 -8.44
C GLY A 182 -17.92 -13.65 -7.34
N LYS A 183 -18.66 -12.62 -7.76
CA LYS A 183 -19.22 -11.58 -6.87
C LYS A 183 -20.04 -12.13 -5.69
N PRO A 184 -20.95 -13.10 -5.85
CA PRO A 184 -21.76 -13.58 -4.73
C PRO A 184 -20.95 -14.18 -3.58
N GLN A 185 -19.89 -14.96 -3.88
CA GLN A 185 -19.04 -15.50 -2.83
C GLN A 185 -18.13 -14.43 -2.20
N PHE A 186 -17.68 -13.46 -2.98
CA PHE A 186 -16.94 -12.29 -2.47
C PHE A 186 -17.80 -11.50 -1.48
N GLU A 187 -19.04 -11.14 -1.82
CA GLU A 187 -19.94 -10.39 -0.95
C GLU A 187 -20.23 -11.14 0.37
N ALA A 188 -20.45 -12.46 0.28
CA ALA A 188 -20.63 -13.29 1.47
C ALA A 188 -19.37 -13.31 2.35
N PHE A 189 -18.18 -13.42 1.75
CA PHE A 189 -16.91 -13.35 2.45
C PHE A 189 -16.71 -11.99 3.16
N ILE A 190 -16.94 -10.87 2.45
CA ILE A 190 -16.80 -9.53 3.02
C ILE A 190 -17.73 -9.34 4.22
N LYS A 191 -19.00 -9.76 4.08
CA LYS A 191 -19.98 -9.68 5.15
C LYS A 191 -19.51 -10.43 6.41
N GLU A 192 -19.04 -11.66 6.25
CA GLU A 192 -18.55 -12.48 7.37
C GLU A 192 -17.27 -11.89 7.97
N ALA A 193 -16.32 -11.44 7.14
CA ALA A 193 -15.08 -10.81 7.61
C ALA A 193 -15.38 -9.53 8.41
N LYS A 194 -16.29 -8.68 7.93
CA LYS A 194 -16.74 -7.48 8.66
C LYS A 194 -17.43 -7.82 9.97
N THR A 195 -18.28 -8.83 10.00
CA THR A 195 -18.96 -9.30 11.22
C THR A 195 -17.94 -9.76 12.27
N LYS A 196 -16.83 -10.36 11.85
CA LYS A 196 -15.72 -10.74 12.73
C LYS A 196 -14.79 -9.56 13.08
N GLY A 197 -15.04 -8.36 12.57
CA GLY A 197 -14.32 -7.12 12.88
C GLY A 197 -13.05 -6.92 12.05
N PHE A 198 -12.90 -7.56 10.88
CA PHE A 198 -11.79 -7.32 9.99
C PHE A 198 -12.01 -6.09 9.11
N ASN A 199 -10.95 -5.36 8.87
CA ASN A 199 -10.85 -4.41 7.78
C ASN A 199 -10.40 -5.12 6.50
N ILE A 200 -10.79 -4.57 5.35
CA ILE A 200 -10.55 -5.16 4.04
C ILE A 200 -9.63 -4.26 3.23
N LYS A 201 -8.57 -4.85 2.70
CA LYS A 201 -7.65 -4.18 1.78
C LYS A 201 -7.63 -4.89 0.44
N ALA A 202 -7.62 -4.11 -0.64
CA ALA A 202 -7.61 -4.59 -2.02
C ALA A 202 -6.68 -3.76 -2.89
N ASP A 203 -6.18 -4.34 -3.99
CA ASP A 203 -5.42 -3.63 -5.01
C ASP A 203 -6.34 -2.85 -5.95
N LEU A 204 -5.89 -1.66 -6.35
CA LEU A 204 -6.33 -0.94 -7.54
C LEU A 204 -5.16 -0.85 -8.51
N VAL A 205 -5.27 -1.56 -9.62
CA VAL A 205 -4.29 -1.50 -10.70
C VAL A 205 -4.63 -0.31 -11.58
N LEU A 206 -3.83 0.76 -11.43
CA LEU A 206 -4.10 2.07 -12.04
C LEU A 206 -3.18 2.39 -13.22
N ASN A 207 -2.08 1.64 -13.40
CA ASN A 207 -1.13 1.91 -14.46
C ASN A 207 -1.52 1.24 -15.78
N HIS A 208 -2.12 0.05 -15.76
CA HIS A 208 -2.33 -0.77 -16.94
C HIS A 208 -3.56 -1.67 -16.82
N PHE A 209 -4.06 -2.14 -17.97
CA PHE A 209 -5.02 -3.23 -18.04
C PHE A 209 -4.47 -4.37 -18.91
N SER A 210 -5.05 -5.56 -18.74
CA SER A 210 -4.77 -6.72 -19.61
C SER A 210 -5.10 -6.40 -21.07
N ASP A 211 -4.38 -7.00 -22.00
CA ASP A 211 -4.74 -6.97 -23.42
C ASP A 211 -6.10 -7.67 -23.71
N GLN A 212 -6.64 -8.39 -22.73
CA GLN A 212 -8.00 -8.96 -22.79
C GLN A 212 -9.07 -8.01 -22.22
N HIS A 213 -8.72 -6.81 -21.78
CA HIS A 213 -9.69 -5.79 -21.37
C HIS A 213 -10.58 -5.40 -22.56
N GLU A 214 -11.86 -5.16 -22.29
CA GLU A 214 -12.87 -4.90 -23.32
C GLU A 214 -12.47 -3.76 -24.24
N TRP A 215 -11.93 -2.68 -23.73
CA TRP A 215 -11.48 -1.54 -24.53
C TRP A 215 -10.43 -1.94 -25.57
N PHE A 216 -9.45 -2.73 -25.18
CA PHE A 216 -8.42 -3.16 -26.13
C PHE A 216 -8.96 -4.17 -27.14
N GLN A 217 -9.87 -5.04 -26.74
CA GLN A 217 -10.52 -5.98 -27.66
C GLN A 217 -11.43 -5.27 -28.69
N GLN A 218 -12.07 -4.15 -28.30
CA GLN A 218 -12.83 -3.29 -29.24
C GLN A 218 -11.88 -2.51 -30.14
N ALA A 219 -10.78 -1.98 -29.61
CA ALA A 219 -9.74 -1.33 -30.38
C ALA A 219 -9.19 -2.24 -31.51
N LEU A 220 -8.91 -3.51 -31.20
CA LEU A 220 -8.44 -4.48 -32.20
C LEU A 220 -9.47 -4.74 -33.31
N LYS A 221 -10.75 -4.46 -33.08
CA LYS A 221 -11.82 -4.54 -34.07
C LYS A 221 -12.02 -3.25 -34.87
N GLY A 222 -11.19 -2.23 -34.63
CA GLY A 222 -11.18 -0.97 -35.37
C GLY A 222 -11.70 0.25 -34.61
N ASP A 223 -12.08 0.14 -33.34
CA ASP A 223 -12.50 1.26 -32.51
C ASP A 223 -11.28 2.05 -31.98
N LEU A 224 -10.92 3.13 -32.68
CA LEU A 224 -9.77 3.96 -32.34
C LEU A 224 -10.02 4.85 -31.10
N GLU A 225 -11.27 5.13 -30.74
CA GLU A 225 -11.57 5.85 -29.49
C GLU A 225 -11.19 4.98 -28.29
N LYS A 226 -11.49 3.68 -28.36
CA LYS A 226 -11.04 2.73 -27.33
C LYS A 226 -9.53 2.54 -27.30
N LEU A 227 -8.87 2.61 -28.47
CA LEU A 227 -7.40 2.57 -28.53
C LEU A 227 -6.80 3.78 -27.81
N ASN A 228 -7.38 4.97 -27.94
CA ASN A 228 -6.91 6.20 -27.30
C ASN A 228 -7.03 6.21 -25.77
N ARG A 229 -7.68 5.21 -25.17
CA ARG A 229 -7.67 4.97 -23.71
C ARG A 229 -6.37 4.30 -23.22
N PHE A 230 -5.49 3.91 -24.14
CA PHE A 230 -4.15 3.39 -23.87
C PHE A 230 -3.09 4.38 -24.33
N VAL A 231 -1.88 4.25 -23.79
CA VAL A 231 -0.73 5.01 -24.25
C VAL A 231 -0.26 4.41 -25.57
N VAL A 232 -0.47 5.11 -26.68
CA VAL A 232 -0.25 4.59 -28.04
C VAL A 232 0.50 5.58 -28.92
N ARG A 233 1.29 5.05 -29.86
CA ARG A 233 1.99 5.79 -30.91
C ARG A 233 1.73 5.15 -32.27
N GLU A 234 1.86 5.95 -33.34
CA GLU A 234 1.75 5.46 -34.73
C GLU A 234 3.11 5.03 -35.30
N ASP A 235 4.20 5.39 -34.65
CA ASP A 235 5.57 5.08 -35.03
C ASP A 235 6.36 4.45 -33.88
N MET A 236 7.30 3.56 -34.20
CA MET A 236 8.26 3.05 -33.23
C MET A 236 9.44 4.02 -33.15
N PRO A 237 9.69 4.66 -31.99
CA PRO A 237 10.83 5.55 -31.85
C PRO A 237 12.15 4.79 -31.94
N GLN A 238 13.17 5.43 -32.51
CA GLN A 238 14.53 4.91 -32.42
C GLN A 238 14.96 4.85 -30.96
N TYR A 239 15.68 3.81 -30.58
CA TYR A 239 16.13 3.66 -29.21
C TYR A 239 17.50 3.00 -29.08
N THR A 240 18.16 3.30 -27.97
CA THR A 240 19.35 2.60 -27.48
C THR A 240 19.03 1.94 -26.14
N LYS A 241 19.67 0.81 -25.87
CA LYS A 241 19.50 0.04 -24.62
C LYS A 241 20.86 -0.24 -23.98
N TYR A 242 20.98 0.02 -22.68
CA TYR A 242 22.20 -0.23 -21.90
C TYR A 242 21.88 -0.61 -20.47
N ILE A 243 22.92 -1.08 -19.74
CA ILE A 243 22.81 -1.39 -18.30
C ILE A 243 23.40 -0.22 -17.51
N ASP A 244 22.57 0.40 -16.67
CA ASP A 244 22.98 1.41 -15.70
C ASP A 244 23.23 0.70 -14.35
N PRO A 245 24.36 0.95 -13.67
CA PRO A 245 24.68 0.27 -12.40
C PRO A 245 23.66 0.52 -11.27
N LYS A 246 22.95 1.64 -11.30
CA LYS A 246 21.94 2.02 -10.29
C LYS A 246 20.52 1.65 -10.71
N LEU A 247 20.18 1.86 -11.99
CA LEU A 247 18.81 1.75 -12.49
C LEU A 247 18.52 0.39 -13.15
N GLY A 248 19.53 -0.42 -13.41
CA GLY A 248 19.41 -1.66 -14.18
C GLY A 248 19.32 -1.39 -15.68
N THR A 249 18.49 -2.14 -16.39
CA THR A 249 18.35 -1.95 -17.86
C THR A 249 17.57 -0.69 -18.16
N VAL A 250 18.17 0.19 -18.96
CA VAL A 250 17.61 1.48 -19.38
C VAL A 250 17.48 1.52 -20.90
N ILE A 251 16.38 2.09 -21.38
CA ILE A 251 16.14 2.40 -22.78
C ILE A 251 15.99 3.90 -22.94
N GLU A 252 16.73 4.48 -23.90
CA GLU A 252 16.59 5.86 -24.33
C GLU A 252 15.90 5.89 -25.69
N TYR A 253 14.68 6.44 -25.71
CA TYR A 253 13.89 6.65 -26.92
C TYR A 253 14.12 8.07 -27.45
N LYS A 254 14.41 8.20 -28.74
CA LYS A 254 14.49 9.49 -29.41
C LYS A 254 13.09 9.89 -29.87
N GLU A 255 12.56 10.96 -29.26
CA GLU A 255 11.26 11.51 -29.62
C GLU A 255 11.32 12.31 -30.93
N ASN A 256 10.15 12.52 -31.58
CA ASN A 256 10.06 13.23 -32.86
C ASN A 256 10.49 14.71 -32.77
N ASP A 257 10.40 15.34 -31.60
CA ASP A 257 10.86 16.70 -31.30
C ASP A 257 12.36 16.75 -30.91
N GLY A 258 13.05 15.60 -30.95
CA GLY A 258 14.48 15.49 -30.65
C GLY A 258 14.78 15.25 -29.15
N LYS A 259 13.80 15.31 -28.26
CA LYS A 259 13.99 14.97 -26.85
C LYS A 259 14.32 13.49 -26.66
N ILE A 260 14.92 13.16 -25.51
CA ILE A 260 15.24 11.80 -25.14
C ILE A 260 14.36 11.39 -23.97
N SER A 261 13.53 10.37 -24.17
CA SER A 261 12.76 9.71 -23.12
C SER A 261 13.59 8.58 -22.54
N LYS A 262 14.03 8.71 -21.29
CA LYS A 262 14.85 7.71 -20.60
C LYS A 262 13.96 6.81 -19.75
N ARG A 263 13.79 5.54 -20.12
CA ARG A 263 12.88 4.59 -19.48
C ARG A 263 13.65 3.44 -18.85
N ARG A 264 13.28 3.05 -17.63
CA ARG A 264 13.72 1.76 -17.06
C ARG A 264 12.92 0.63 -17.73
N LEU A 265 13.60 -0.42 -18.13
CA LEU A 265 12.95 -1.65 -18.56
C LEU A 265 12.80 -2.57 -17.33
N ILE A 266 11.59 -2.65 -16.81
CA ILE A 266 11.34 -3.32 -15.52
C ILE A 266 11.57 -4.83 -15.63
N PHE A 267 11.19 -5.47 -16.74
CA PHE A 267 11.39 -6.91 -16.95
C PHE A 267 12.28 -7.20 -18.17
N PRO A 268 13.60 -6.92 -18.08
CA PRO A 268 14.53 -7.10 -19.22
C PRO A 268 14.71 -8.54 -19.65
N GLU A 269 14.36 -9.52 -18.81
CA GLU A 269 14.35 -10.94 -19.13
C GLU A 269 13.08 -11.37 -19.90
N ILE A 270 12.03 -10.54 -19.89
CA ILE A 270 10.72 -10.85 -20.45
C ILE A 270 10.49 -10.16 -21.78
N THR A 271 10.96 -8.92 -21.94
CA THR A 271 10.67 -8.08 -23.11
C THR A 271 11.89 -7.28 -23.58
N GLU A 272 11.93 -6.98 -24.89
CA GLU A 272 13.03 -6.22 -25.50
C GLU A 272 12.93 -4.70 -25.26
N ASN A 273 11.73 -4.17 -25.20
CA ASN A 273 11.45 -2.74 -25.05
C ASN A 273 10.06 -2.51 -24.46
N ASN A 274 9.60 -1.26 -24.36
CA ASN A 274 8.33 -0.88 -23.74
C ASN A 274 7.15 -0.77 -24.74
N TYR A 275 7.28 -1.23 -25.98
CA TYR A 275 6.22 -1.09 -26.99
C TYR A 275 5.81 -2.43 -27.59
N ARG A 276 4.50 -2.66 -27.64
CA ARG A 276 3.89 -3.77 -28.36
C ARG A 276 3.30 -3.26 -29.68
N LYS A 277 3.74 -3.83 -30.80
CA LYS A 277 3.15 -3.57 -32.11
C LYS A 277 1.81 -4.27 -32.27
N VAL A 278 0.80 -3.55 -32.79
CA VAL A 278 -0.51 -4.08 -33.20
C VAL A 278 -0.90 -3.46 -34.53
N THR A 279 -1.63 -4.22 -35.37
CA THR A 279 -2.13 -3.70 -36.65
C THR A 279 -3.65 -3.62 -36.58
N ILE A 280 -4.21 -2.42 -36.80
CA ILE A 280 -5.66 -2.14 -36.74
C ILE A 280 -6.04 -1.45 -38.05
N ASN A 281 -7.05 -1.96 -38.74
CA ASN A 281 -7.51 -1.43 -40.04
C ASN A 281 -6.36 -1.26 -41.06
N GLY A 282 -5.37 -2.15 -41.06
CA GLY A 282 -4.19 -2.11 -41.96
C GLY A 282 -3.10 -1.11 -41.57
N LYS A 283 -3.27 -0.36 -40.47
CA LYS A 283 -2.27 0.58 -39.91
C LYS A 283 -1.63 0.00 -38.67
N ASP A 284 -0.31 0.18 -38.55
CA ASP A 284 0.45 -0.24 -37.36
C ASP A 284 0.36 0.82 -36.26
N TYR A 285 0.24 0.33 -35.03
CA TYR A 285 0.27 1.11 -33.79
C TYR A 285 1.22 0.45 -32.79
N TYR A 286 1.81 1.25 -31.90
CA TYR A 286 2.74 0.82 -30.87
C TYR A 286 2.18 1.21 -29.50
N VAL A 287 1.66 0.19 -28.77
CA VAL A 287 1.03 0.39 -27.47
C VAL A 287 2.07 0.22 -26.38
N TYR A 288 2.14 1.18 -25.47
CA TYR A 288 3.12 1.19 -24.40
C TYR A 288 2.78 0.18 -23.31
N HIS A 289 3.80 -0.42 -22.73
CA HIS A 289 3.71 -1.25 -21.52
C HIS A 289 4.93 -1.00 -20.62
N THR A 290 4.68 -0.76 -19.34
CA THR A 290 5.74 -0.63 -18.32
C THR A 290 6.27 -2.00 -17.92
N PHE A 291 5.38 -2.97 -17.77
CA PHE A 291 5.64 -4.33 -17.29
C PHE A 291 5.59 -5.36 -18.43
N TYR A 292 4.67 -6.30 -18.36
CA TYR A 292 4.52 -7.31 -19.42
C TYR A 292 3.89 -6.75 -20.69
N PRO A 293 4.22 -7.28 -21.87
CA PRO A 293 3.61 -6.84 -23.13
C PRO A 293 2.10 -7.08 -23.25
N PHE A 294 1.51 -7.86 -22.34
CA PHE A 294 0.06 -8.05 -22.23
C PHE A 294 -0.58 -7.13 -21.16
N GLN A 295 0.19 -6.34 -20.43
CA GLN A 295 -0.25 -5.30 -19.50
C GLN A 295 -0.06 -3.94 -20.17
N LEU A 296 -1.12 -3.42 -20.79
CA LEU A 296 -1.06 -2.23 -21.61
C LEU A 296 -1.36 -0.99 -20.76
N ASP A 297 -0.45 -0.01 -20.80
CA ASP A 297 -0.56 1.18 -19.97
C ASP A 297 -1.71 2.06 -20.42
N ILE A 298 -2.56 2.48 -19.47
CA ILE A 298 -3.74 3.30 -19.73
C ILE A 298 -3.39 4.79 -19.80
N ASN A 299 -4.13 5.52 -20.60
CA ASN A 299 -3.89 6.93 -20.90
C ASN A 299 -4.68 7.84 -19.94
N TRP A 300 -4.09 8.26 -18.84
CA TRP A 300 -4.71 9.17 -17.89
C TRP A 300 -5.01 10.58 -18.43
N LYS A 301 -4.48 10.94 -19.61
CA LYS A 301 -4.85 12.18 -20.33
C LYS A 301 -6.20 12.06 -21.05
N ASN A 302 -6.83 10.87 -21.04
CA ASN A 302 -8.19 10.64 -21.51
C ASN A 302 -9.17 10.66 -20.32
N PRO A 303 -10.16 11.58 -20.24
CA PRO A 303 -11.09 11.68 -19.11
C PRO A 303 -11.89 10.39 -18.82
N GLU A 304 -12.19 9.62 -19.86
CA GLU A 304 -12.88 8.33 -19.72
C GLU A 304 -12.13 7.33 -18.83
N VAL A 305 -10.79 7.41 -18.82
CA VAL A 305 -9.94 6.60 -17.94
C VAL A 305 -10.12 7.03 -16.49
N LEU A 306 -10.20 8.34 -16.23
CA LEU A 306 -10.47 8.86 -14.89
C LEU A 306 -11.85 8.41 -14.40
N TYR A 307 -12.90 8.63 -15.17
CA TYR A 307 -14.28 8.28 -14.79
C TYR A 307 -14.41 6.80 -14.44
N TYR A 308 -13.89 5.93 -15.31
CA TYR A 308 -13.93 4.49 -15.09
C TYR A 308 -13.21 4.05 -13.81
N ASN A 309 -12.08 4.68 -13.46
CA ASN A 309 -11.36 4.37 -12.23
C ASN A 309 -12.08 4.91 -10.98
N LEU A 310 -12.74 6.08 -11.05
CA LEU A 310 -13.58 6.59 -9.96
C LEU A 310 -14.78 5.66 -9.70
N GLU A 311 -15.45 5.20 -10.74
CA GLU A 311 -16.55 4.22 -10.64
C GLU A 311 -16.07 2.88 -10.06
N THR A 312 -14.87 2.43 -10.45
CA THR A 312 -14.24 1.22 -9.89
C THR A 312 -13.94 1.38 -8.40
N MET A 313 -13.42 2.52 -7.98
CA MET A 313 -13.20 2.82 -6.56
C MET A 313 -14.52 2.80 -5.77
N ASN A 314 -15.58 3.43 -6.30
CA ASN A 314 -16.89 3.43 -5.69
C ASN A 314 -17.46 2.03 -5.52
N TYR A 315 -17.34 1.24 -6.57
CA TYR A 315 -17.84 -0.14 -6.57
C TYR A 315 -17.25 -0.94 -5.40
N TRP A 316 -15.92 -0.93 -5.24
CA TRP A 316 -15.26 -1.67 -4.17
C TRP A 316 -15.43 -1.02 -2.80
N ALA A 317 -15.39 0.33 -2.70
CA ALA A 317 -15.61 1.03 -1.43
C ALA A 317 -17.03 0.77 -0.89
N ASN A 318 -18.04 0.71 -1.76
CA ASN A 318 -19.42 0.40 -1.37
C ASN A 318 -19.66 -1.09 -1.10
N LEU A 319 -18.77 -1.97 -1.52
CA LEU A 319 -18.73 -3.37 -1.11
C LEU A 319 -17.98 -3.60 0.21
N GLY A 320 -17.36 -2.55 0.79
CA GLY A 320 -16.73 -2.62 2.12
C GLY A 320 -15.21 -2.70 2.12
N VAL A 321 -14.54 -2.35 1.03
CA VAL A 321 -13.07 -2.17 1.01
C VAL A 321 -12.72 -0.90 1.80
N ASP A 322 -11.80 -1.03 2.76
CA ASP A 322 -11.36 0.05 3.66
C ASP A 322 -10.02 0.67 3.25
N ILE A 323 -9.15 -0.10 2.61
CA ILE A 323 -7.83 0.35 2.16
C ILE A 323 -7.65 -0.06 0.70
N PHE A 324 -7.37 0.90 -0.17
CA PHE A 324 -6.91 0.63 -1.52
C PHE A 324 -5.38 0.74 -1.60
N ARG A 325 -4.72 -0.33 -2.01
CA ARG A 325 -3.33 -0.26 -2.45
C ARG A 325 -3.30 0.12 -3.92
N LEU A 326 -2.72 1.27 -4.19
CA LEU A 326 -2.56 1.79 -5.54
C LEU A 326 -1.30 1.17 -6.16
N ASP A 327 -1.50 0.25 -7.09
CA ASP A 327 -0.45 -0.49 -7.76
C ASP A 327 0.34 0.42 -8.71
N ALA A 328 1.67 0.33 -8.65
CA ALA A 328 2.62 0.93 -9.61
C ALA A 328 2.42 2.43 -9.89
N ILE A 329 2.02 3.21 -8.88
CA ILE A 329 1.65 4.63 -9.07
C ILE A 329 2.76 5.55 -9.60
N PRO A 330 4.06 5.30 -9.43
CA PRO A 330 5.08 6.16 -10.03
C PRO A 330 4.97 6.28 -11.55
N TYR A 331 4.35 5.29 -12.20
CA TYR A 331 4.34 5.15 -13.65
C TYR A 331 3.04 5.64 -14.34
N LEU A 332 2.13 6.34 -13.65
CA LEU A 332 0.81 6.69 -14.23
C LEU A 332 0.88 7.60 -15.46
N ASP A 333 1.88 8.47 -15.57
CA ASP A 333 2.05 9.35 -16.74
C ASP A 333 3.31 9.01 -17.55
N LYS A 334 3.21 9.14 -18.89
CA LYS A 334 4.25 8.79 -19.87
C LYS A 334 4.70 10.00 -20.69
N GLU A 335 4.89 11.16 -20.06
CA GLU A 335 5.30 12.37 -20.75
C GLU A 335 6.57 12.17 -21.57
N PRO A 336 6.57 12.51 -22.88
CA PRO A 336 7.76 12.46 -23.74
C PRO A 336 8.90 13.35 -23.21
N GLY A 337 10.14 12.89 -23.35
CA GLY A 337 11.32 13.60 -22.86
C GLY A 337 11.58 13.46 -21.35
N THR A 338 10.84 12.58 -20.65
CA THR A 338 11.01 12.32 -19.22
C THR A 338 11.40 10.85 -18.95
N ASN A 339 11.56 10.50 -17.66
CA ASN A 339 11.72 9.10 -17.24
C ASN A 339 10.39 8.36 -17.03
N ALA A 340 9.23 9.04 -17.11
CA ALA A 340 7.88 8.54 -16.80
C ALA A 340 7.73 8.01 -15.37
N GLU A 341 8.44 8.58 -14.42
CA GLU A 341 8.33 8.21 -13.00
C GLU A 341 8.16 9.47 -12.15
N ASN A 342 7.21 9.43 -11.20
CA ASN A 342 6.97 10.53 -10.24
C ASN A 342 6.69 11.90 -10.89
N LEU A 343 6.00 11.91 -12.00
CA LEU A 343 5.71 13.15 -12.69
C LEU A 343 4.69 14.02 -11.93
N PRO A 344 4.69 15.34 -12.08
CA PRO A 344 3.70 16.22 -11.44
C PRO A 344 2.25 15.84 -11.76
N THR A 345 1.99 15.32 -12.96
CA THR A 345 0.69 14.81 -13.40
C THR A 345 0.28 13.54 -12.63
N THR A 346 1.24 12.66 -12.32
CA THR A 346 1.02 11.50 -11.46
C THR A 346 0.46 11.91 -10.10
N HIS A 347 1.09 12.90 -9.45
CA HIS A 347 0.62 13.43 -8.17
C HIS A 347 -0.75 14.10 -8.28
N ALA A 348 -1.04 14.82 -9.37
CA ALA A 348 -2.35 15.41 -9.61
C ALA A 348 -3.45 14.33 -9.74
N ILE A 349 -3.19 13.23 -10.45
CA ILE A 349 -4.10 12.09 -10.56
C ILE A 349 -4.41 11.52 -9.17
N ILE A 350 -3.38 11.26 -8.34
CA ILE A 350 -3.55 10.68 -7.01
C ILE A 350 -4.35 11.64 -6.10
N ARG A 351 -4.13 12.96 -6.16
CA ARG A 351 -4.92 13.93 -5.41
C ARG A 351 -6.39 13.95 -5.85
N ILE A 352 -6.66 13.84 -7.16
CA ILE A 352 -8.05 13.72 -7.63
C ILE A 352 -8.71 12.48 -7.02
N LEU A 353 -8.05 11.30 -7.07
CA LEU A 353 -8.58 10.06 -6.49
C LEU A 353 -8.78 10.19 -4.98
N SER A 354 -7.83 10.77 -4.25
CA SER A 354 -7.90 10.96 -2.80
C SER A 354 -9.01 11.94 -2.39
N ASN A 355 -9.09 13.10 -3.05
CA ASN A 355 -10.09 14.12 -2.76
C ASN A 355 -11.51 13.64 -3.08
N TYR A 356 -11.65 12.92 -4.18
CA TYR A 356 -12.90 12.28 -4.56
C TYR A 356 -13.34 11.24 -3.50
N LEU A 357 -12.44 10.31 -3.14
CA LEU A 357 -12.72 9.27 -2.15
C LEU A 357 -13.11 9.88 -0.79
N GLN A 358 -12.48 10.99 -0.42
CA GLN A 358 -12.79 11.73 0.80
C GLN A 358 -14.22 12.27 0.82
N ALA A 359 -14.80 12.62 -0.34
CA ALA A 359 -16.18 13.07 -0.46
C ALA A 359 -17.19 11.91 -0.37
N VAL A 360 -16.87 10.73 -0.94
CA VAL A 360 -17.85 9.62 -1.10
C VAL A 360 -17.69 8.49 -0.09
N ALA A 361 -16.48 8.23 0.40
CA ALA A 361 -16.15 7.18 1.36
C ALA A 361 -15.04 7.66 2.33
N PRO A 362 -15.34 8.63 3.20
CA PRO A 362 -14.36 9.45 3.91
C PRO A 362 -13.43 8.68 4.87
N ARG A 363 -13.79 7.48 5.28
CA ARG A 363 -12.92 6.63 6.14
C ARG A 363 -12.14 5.57 5.38
N THR A 364 -12.38 5.42 4.09
CA THR A 364 -11.52 4.63 3.21
C THR A 364 -10.22 5.39 2.94
N VAL A 365 -9.10 4.69 2.91
CA VAL A 365 -7.76 5.28 2.78
C VAL A 365 -6.98 4.67 1.63
N LEU A 366 -6.01 5.42 1.12
CA LEU A 366 -5.14 5.03 0.03
C LEU A 366 -3.76 4.65 0.54
N GLN A 367 -3.19 3.60 -0.03
CA GLN A 367 -1.81 3.19 0.19
C GLN A 367 -1.02 3.22 -1.11
N ALA A 368 0.08 3.95 -1.12
CA ALA A 368 1.01 4.00 -2.26
C ALA A 368 1.86 2.74 -2.36
N GLU A 369 1.98 2.19 -3.57
CA GLU A 369 3.10 1.36 -3.94
C GLU A 369 4.07 2.16 -4.81
N ALA A 370 5.13 2.64 -4.19
CA ALA A 370 6.25 3.32 -4.85
C ALA A 370 7.55 2.70 -4.33
N CYS A 371 8.12 1.81 -5.14
CA CYS A 371 9.38 1.12 -4.83
C CYS A 371 10.57 2.04 -5.06
N GLN A 372 10.75 3.02 -4.16
CA GLN A 372 11.73 4.10 -4.32
C GLN A 372 12.36 4.48 -2.98
N GLN A 373 13.36 5.38 -3.02
CA GLN A 373 13.95 5.96 -1.81
C GLN A 373 12.92 6.76 -1.01
N PRO A 374 13.02 6.83 0.33
CA PRO A 374 12.05 7.55 1.16
C PRO A 374 11.83 9.00 0.72
N LYS A 375 12.88 9.70 0.29
CA LYS A 375 12.80 11.07 -0.22
C LYS A 375 11.90 11.21 -1.45
N ASP A 376 11.83 10.16 -2.29
CA ASP A 376 11.03 10.13 -3.51
C ASP A 376 9.60 9.60 -3.25
N VAL A 377 9.39 8.90 -2.11
CA VAL A 377 8.09 8.40 -1.65
C VAL A 377 7.32 9.47 -0.86
N ILE A 378 8.01 10.31 -0.07
CA ILE A 378 7.37 11.33 0.77
C ILE A 378 6.41 12.25 0.00
N PRO A 379 6.72 12.72 -1.21
CA PRO A 379 5.79 13.53 -1.99
C PRO A 379 4.41 12.89 -2.19
N TYR A 380 4.32 11.54 -2.18
CA TYR A 380 3.04 10.82 -2.29
C TYR A 380 2.12 10.95 -1.08
N PHE A 381 2.63 11.38 0.06
CA PHE A 381 1.74 11.78 1.15
C PHE A 381 1.07 13.13 0.85
N GLY A 382 1.70 13.97 0.03
CA GLY A 382 1.20 15.30 -0.25
C GLY A 382 1.20 16.21 0.97
N THR A 383 0.16 17.02 1.13
CA THR A 383 0.02 17.99 2.21
C THR A 383 -1.03 17.53 3.22
N GLU A 384 -0.67 17.52 4.51
CA GLU A 384 -1.65 17.30 5.58
C GLU A 384 -2.55 18.53 5.73
N ARG A 385 -3.86 18.32 5.75
CA ARG A 385 -4.83 19.38 5.89
C ARG A 385 -6.12 18.91 6.57
N LYS A 386 -6.88 19.88 7.03
CA LYS A 386 -8.24 19.68 7.52
C LYS A 386 -9.23 19.98 6.42
N THR A 387 -10.17 19.10 6.23
CA THR A 387 -11.29 19.24 5.29
C THR A 387 -12.57 18.83 5.97
N GLU A 388 -13.70 19.35 5.46
CA GLU A 388 -15.02 18.92 5.91
C GLU A 388 -15.63 17.98 4.89
N THR A 389 -16.34 16.98 5.37
CA THR A 389 -17.13 16.09 4.55
C THR A 389 -18.51 15.90 5.16
N ASN A 390 -19.51 15.81 4.31
CA ASN A 390 -20.89 15.52 4.71
C ASN A 390 -21.08 14.00 4.73
N ILE A 391 -21.34 13.43 5.91
CA ILE A 391 -21.63 12.01 6.07
C ILE A 391 -23.08 11.90 6.56
N ASN A 392 -23.99 11.51 5.69
CA ASN A 392 -25.41 11.33 6.00
C ASN A 392 -26.04 12.56 6.70
N GLY A 393 -25.66 13.76 6.25
CA GLY A 393 -26.15 15.02 6.81
C GLY A 393 -25.36 15.56 8.01
N GLU A 394 -24.41 14.82 8.57
CA GLU A 394 -23.48 15.31 9.56
C GLU A 394 -22.17 15.80 8.90
N VAL A 395 -21.75 17.02 9.27
CA VAL A 395 -20.44 17.53 8.84
C VAL A 395 -19.37 17.02 9.78
N LYS A 396 -18.39 16.32 9.25
CA LYS A 396 -17.20 15.84 10.01
C LYS A 396 -15.93 16.48 9.49
N GLU A 397 -15.09 16.94 10.40
CA GLU A 397 -13.73 17.35 10.07
C GLU A 397 -12.84 16.11 9.87
N LEU A 398 -12.10 16.09 8.79
CA LEU A 398 -11.08 15.11 8.49
C LEU A 398 -9.70 15.78 8.46
N LYS A 399 -8.77 15.32 9.32
CA LYS A 399 -7.36 15.69 9.25
C LYS A 399 -6.61 14.57 8.55
N ARG A 400 -6.17 14.80 7.32
CA ARG A 400 -5.41 13.81 6.53
C ARG A 400 -4.58 14.47 5.44
N THR A 401 -3.69 13.68 4.89
CA THR A 401 -2.92 14.00 3.68
C THR A 401 -3.81 14.02 2.44
N ASP A 402 -3.48 14.84 1.45
CA ASP A 402 -4.30 15.03 0.24
C ASP A 402 -3.95 14.06 -0.91
N GLU A 403 -2.89 13.27 -0.76
CA GLU A 403 -2.60 12.14 -1.65
C GLU A 403 -2.88 10.82 -0.91
N VAL A 404 -1.85 10.05 -0.51
CA VAL A 404 -2.08 8.80 0.21
C VAL A 404 -1.88 8.95 1.72
N GLN A 405 -2.50 8.06 2.51
CA GLN A 405 -2.35 8.03 3.96
C GLN A 405 -1.32 7.01 4.41
N ILE A 406 -1.05 6.01 3.56
CA ILE A 406 -0.09 4.93 3.84
C ILE A 406 0.88 4.82 2.67
N ALA A 407 2.14 4.57 2.93
CA ALA A 407 3.12 4.20 1.91
C ALA A 407 4.02 3.06 2.40
N TYR A 408 4.49 2.22 1.51
CA TYR A 408 5.49 1.21 1.85
C TYR A 408 6.84 1.85 2.18
N ASN A 409 7.46 1.43 3.29
CA ASN A 409 8.87 1.74 3.55
C ASN A 409 9.75 0.63 2.94
N PHE A 410 9.88 0.64 1.64
CA PHE A 410 10.69 -0.36 0.93
C PHE A 410 12.15 -0.42 1.40
N PRO A 411 12.87 0.67 1.70
CA PRO A 411 14.27 0.60 2.15
C PRO A 411 14.49 -0.12 3.48
N TYR A 412 13.47 -0.22 4.34
CA TYR A 412 13.60 -0.97 5.59
C TYR A 412 13.85 -2.45 5.35
N MET A 413 13.19 -3.03 4.36
CA MET A 413 13.29 -4.45 4.07
C MET A 413 14.74 -4.87 3.73
N PRO A 414 15.43 -4.34 2.69
CA PRO A 414 16.80 -4.75 2.41
C PRO A 414 17.79 -4.38 3.51
N ALA A 415 17.57 -3.29 4.24
CA ALA A 415 18.40 -2.92 5.38
C ALA A 415 18.28 -3.91 6.56
N LEU A 416 17.08 -4.44 6.81
CA LEU A 416 16.87 -5.52 7.77
C LEU A 416 17.59 -6.79 7.33
N TRP A 417 17.45 -7.20 6.07
CA TRP A 417 18.13 -8.38 5.53
C TRP A 417 19.65 -8.23 5.58
N ALA A 418 20.21 -7.06 5.23
CA ALA A 418 21.63 -6.79 5.39
C ALA A 418 22.07 -6.93 6.86
N SER A 419 21.25 -6.43 7.82
CA SER A 419 21.55 -6.56 9.25
C SER A 419 21.51 -8.01 9.74
N PHE A 420 20.57 -8.82 9.25
CA PHE A 420 20.48 -10.25 9.63
C PHE A 420 21.65 -11.05 9.03
N ILE A 421 21.98 -10.86 7.75
CA ILE A 421 23.05 -11.54 7.05
C ILE A 421 24.43 -11.25 7.68
N THR A 422 24.66 -10.00 8.06
CA THR A 422 25.97 -9.55 8.59
C THR A 422 26.05 -9.63 10.11
N GLU A 423 24.98 -9.97 10.80
CA GLU A 423 24.87 -9.87 12.27
C GLU A 423 25.23 -8.44 12.77
N ASP A 424 24.86 -7.40 12.00
CA ASP A 424 25.19 -6.01 12.33
C ASP A 424 23.98 -5.09 12.14
N SER A 425 23.48 -4.58 13.24
CA SER A 425 22.31 -3.70 13.25
C SER A 425 22.52 -2.33 12.57
N LYS A 426 23.77 -1.97 12.23
CA LYS A 426 24.10 -0.66 11.64
C LYS A 426 23.34 -0.38 10.35
N TYR A 427 23.13 -1.37 9.50
CA TYR A 427 22.42 -1.18 8.22
C TYR A 427 20.99 -0.73 8.43
N PHE A 428 20.29 -1.39 9.35
CA PHE A 428 18.91 -1.01 9.67
C PHE A 428 18.84 0.30 10.46
N GLN A 429 19.75 0.52 11.41
CA GLN A 429 19.84 1.80 12.14
C GLN A 429 20.05 2.97 11.18
N GLU A 430 20.87 2.81 10.15
CA GLU A 430 21.10 3.85 9.15
C GLU A 430 19.85 4.10 8.30
N ALA A 431 19.15 3.05 7.86
CA ALA A 431 17.88 3.20 7.14
C ALA A 431 16.82 3.95 7.98
N VAL A 432 16.75 3.67 9.29
CA VAL A 432 15.85 4.40 10.21
C VAL A 432 16.23 5.87 10.30
N LYS A 433 17.52 6.19 10.44
CA LYS A 433 18.00 7.59 10.51
C LYS A 433 17.76 8.37 9.23
N GLN A 434 17.88 7.71 8.08
CA GLN A 434 17.66 8.32 6.77
C GLN A 434 16.19 8.45 6.40
N THR A 435 15.28 7.80 7.13
CA THR A 435 13.85 7.92 6.90
C THR A 435 13.36 9.27 7.44
N PRO A 436 12.89 10.16 6.55
CA PRO A 436 12.42 11.48 6.99
C PRO A 436 11.12 11.38 7.80
N ASN A 437 10.81 12.45 8.54
CA ASN A 437 9.50 12.59 9.17
C ASN A 437 8.40 12.67 8.12
N ILE A 438 7.29 12.05 8.42
CA ILE A 438 6.06 12.08 7.61
C ILE A 438 4.97 12.90 8.33
N PRO A 439 3.92 13.36 7.61
CA PRO A 439 2.79 14.03 8.24
C PRO A 439 2.19 13.21 9.39
N GLU A 440 1.62 13.89 10.38
CA GLU A 440 1.05 13.21 11.56
C GLU A 440 -0.07 12.23 11.18
N SER A 441 -0.89 12.56 10.19
CA SER A 441 -1.95 11.68 9.67
C SER A 441 -1.45 10.65 8.66
N ALA A 442 -0.15 10.46 8.48
CA ALA A 442 0.40 9.44 7.60
C ALA A 442 0.99 8.25 8.38
N SER A 443 1.23 7.15 7.70
CA SER A 443 1.91 6.00 8.27
C SER A 443 2.73 5.24 7.22
N TRP A 444 3.88 4.72 7.63
CA TRP A 444 4.61 3.73 6.85
C TRP A 444 3.98 2.35 7.01
N ALA A 445 3.92 1.57 5.95
CA ALA A 445 3.71 0.12 6.01
C ALA A 445 5.06 -0.58 5.92
N THR A 446 5.32 -1.51 6.84
CA THR A 446 6.59 -2.21 7.00
C THR A 446 6.42 -3.71 6.82
N PHE A 447 7.44 -4.39 6.33
CA PHE A 447 7.37 -5.82 6.05
C PHE A 447 8.78 -6.43 5.98
N LEU A 448 8.88 -7.72 6.28
CA LEU A 448 10.10 -8.51 6.05
C LEU A 448 10.17 -8.95 4.59
N ARG A 449 9.03 -9.26 4.02
CA ARG A 449 8.78 -9.60 2.61
C ARG A 449 7.29 -9.48 2.27
N VAL A 450 7.00 -9.44 0.98
CA VAL A 450 5.63 -9.44 0.43
C VAL A 450 5.50 -10.51 -0.68
N HIS A 451 4.47 -10.44 -1.49
CA HIS A 451 4.21 -11.40 -2.59
C HIS A 451 5.22 -11.32 -3.75
N ASP A 452 5.97 -10.23 -3.84
CA ASP A 452 7.01 -10.01 -4.83
C ASP A 452 8.40 -10.47 -4.34
N GLU A 453 9.42 -10.18 -5.09
CA GLU A 453 10.81 -10.37 -4.70
C GLU A 453 11.22 -9.44 -3.55
N LEU A 454 12.34 -9.76 -2.92
CA LEU A 454 13.09 -8.77 -2.14
C LEU A 454 13.78 -7.83 -3.13
N THR A 455 13.16 -6.68 -3.39
CA THR A 455 13.73 -5.70 -4.30
C THR A 455 14.95 -5.02 -3.70
N LEU A 456 16.05 -4.96 -4.46
CA LEU A 456 17.34 -4.40 -4.05
C LEU A 456 17.70 -3.14 -4.85
N GLU A 457 16.71 -2.50 -5.46
CA GLU A 457 16.90 -1.29 -6.27
C GLU A 457 17.30 -0.07 -5.44
N MET A 458 16.86 0.00 -4.19
CA MET A 458 17.01 1.17 -3.33
C MET A 458 18.28 1.16 -2.48
N VAL A 459 19.10 0.13 -2.62
CA VAL A 459 20.36 0.02 -1.86
C VAL A 459 21.57 0.30 -2.75
N THR A 460 22.73 0.57 -2.14
CA THR A 460 23.97 0.74 -2.89
C THR A 460 24.36 -0.55 -3.61
N PRO A 461 25.15 -0.49 -4.68
CA PRO A 461 25.64 -1.70 -5.38
C PRO A 461 26.30 -2.71 -4.44
N GLU A 462 27.11 -2.25 -3.46
CA GLU A 462 27.80 -3.10 -2.51
C GLU A 462 26.82 -3.81 -1.56
N MET A 463 25.81 -3.11 -1.07
CA MET A 463 24.76 -3.72 -0.23
C MET A 463 23.90 -4.68 -1.05
N ARG A 464 23.66 -4.37 -2.32
CA ARG A 464 22.92 -5.25 -3.24
C ARG A 464 23.66 -6.57 -3.42
N GLU A 465 24.94 -6.52 -3.76
CA GLU A 465 25.79 -7.69 -3.92
C GLU A 465 25.83 -8.55 -2.64
N LEU A 466 26.06 -7.91 -1.48
CA LEU A 466 26.06 -8.58 -0.18
C LEU A 466 24.76 -9.36 0.09
N ILE A 467 23.60 -8.74 -0.15
CA ILE A 467 22.31 -9.39 0.10
C ILE A 467 22.05 -10.46 -0.96
N TYR A 468 22.33 -10.16 -2.22
CA TYR A 468 22.10 -11.07 -3.34
C TYR A 468 22.91 -12.36 -3.18
N ASP A 469 24.21 -12.26 -2.93
CA ASP A 469 25.11 -13.43 -2.78
C ASP A 469 24.73 -14.34 -1.61
N ALA A 470 24.21 -13.75 -0.52
CA ALA A 470 23.77 -14.50 0.65
C ALA A 470 22.40 -15.20 0.45
N LEU A 471 21.48 -14.58 -0.28
CA LEU A 471 20.09 -15.04 -0.35
C LEU A 471 19.73 -15.76 -1.66
N GLU A 472 20.40 -15.47 -2.77
CA GLU A 472 20.12 -16.12 -4.06
C GLU A 472 20.25 -17.65 -3.99
N PRO A 473 21.27 -18.24 -3.33
CA PRO A 473 21.36 -19.69 -3.19
C PRO A 473 20.20 -20.33 -2.41
N LYS A 474 19.47 -19.54 -1.62
CA LYS A 474 18.32 -19.98 -0.80
C LYS A 474 16.97 -19.65 -1.46
N GLY A 475 17.00 -19.00 -2.63
CA GLY A 475 15.83 -18.52 -3.35
C GLY A 475 15.96 -18.65 -4.86
N ALA A 476 15.66 -17.58 -5.59
CA ALA A 476 15.86 -17.48 -7.02
C ALA A 476 16.14 -16.03 -7.45
N PRO A 477 16.99 -15.82 -8.49
CA PRO A 477 17.36 -14.49 -8.96
C PRO A 477 16.17 -13.77 -9.59
N PHE A 478 16.14 -12.44 -9.46
CA PHE A 478 15.21 -11.56 -10.10
C PHE A 478 15.95 -10.36 -10.72
N ARG A 479 15.56 -9.97 -11.95
CA ARG A 479 16.09 -8.79 -12.65
C ARG A 479 17.62 -8.68 -12.64
N LYS A 480 18.31 -9.79 -12.96
CA LYS A 480 19.79 -9.83 -13.05
C LYS A 480 20.50 -9.29 -11.80
N GLY A 481 20.01 -9.65 -10.61
CA GLY A 481 20.59 -9.27 -9.33
C GLY A 481 19.96 -8.03 -8.66
N PHE A 482 18.95 -7.41 -9.29
CA PHE A 482 18.18 -6.31 -8.65
C PHE A 482 17.12 -6.79 -7.67
N GLY A 483 16.99 -8.08 -7.46
CA GLY A 483 16.11 -8.69 -6.48
C GLY A 483 16.38 -10.18 -6.29
N VAL A 484 15.84 -10.72 -5.19
CA VAL A 484 15.88 -12.16 -4.88
C VAL A 484 14.47 -12.58 -4.46
N SER A 485 13.95 -13.63 -5.09
CA SER A 485 12.67 -14.22 -4.71
C SER A 485 12.87 -15.40 -3.76
N GLY A 486 12.00 -15.53 -2.76
CA GLY A 486 12.04 -16.63 -1.82
C GLY A 486 11.20 -16.41 -0.57
N ARG A 487 10.98 -17.45 0.20
CA ARG A 487 10.29 -17.42 1.49
C ARG A 487 11.25 -17.07 2.62
N MET A 488 10.78 -16.35 3.62
CA MET A 488 11.54 -15.94 4.80
C MET A 488 12.20 -17.15 5.50
N ALA A 489 11.47 -18.24 5.66
CA ALA A 489 12.01 -19.44 6.30
C ALA A 489 13.23 -20.02 5.57
N ASN A 490 13.27 -19.98 4.22
CA ASN A 490 14.43 -20.38 3.47
C ASN A 490 15.62 -19.45 3.68
N PHE A 491 15.37 -18.16 3.70
CA PHE A 491 16.43 -17.14 3.90
C PHE A 491 17.04 -17.19 5.29
N LEU A 492 16.27 -17.60 6.32
CA LEU A 492 16.69 -17.75 7.72
C LEU A 492 16.98 -19.21 8.11
N ASP A 493 17.40 -20.04 7.13
CA ASP A 493 17.84 -21.42 7.31
C ASP A 493 16.84 -22.34 8.03
N GLN A 494 15.54 -21.96 8.03
CA GLN A 494 14.47 -22.66 8.72
C GLN A 494 14.67 -22.72 10.26
N ASP A 495 15.46 -21.79 10.80
CA ASP A 495 15.62 -21.65 12.23
C ASP A 495 14.45 -20.87 12.85
N HIS A 496 13.71 -21.49 13.79
CA HIS A 496 12.53 -20.87 14.37
C HIS A 496 12.88 -19.68 15.27
N ASP A 497 14.03 -19.68 15.96
CA ASP A 497 14.45 -18.58 16.84
C ASP A 497 14.88 -17.38 16.00
N HIS A 498 15.53 -17.62 14.87
CA HIS A 498 15.89 -16.58 13.90
C HIS A 498 14.64 -15.95 13.26
N ILE A 499 13.62 -16.75 12.92
CA ILE A 499 12.33 -16.28 12.40
C ILE A 499 11.58 -15.46 13.48
N GLU A 500 11.56 -15.92 14.73
CA GLU A 500 10.99 -15.19 15.85
C GLU A 500 11.66 -13.81 16.03
N MET A 501 12.98 -13.78 16.00
CA MET A 501 13.74 -12.53 16.10
C MET A 501 13.39 -11.56 14.96
N ALA A 502 13.24 -12.03 13.71
CA ALA A 502 12.83 -11.21 12.59
C ALA A 502 11.41 -10.64 12.80
N PHE A 503 10.45 -11.43 13.27
CA PHE A 503 9.12 -10.96 13.64
C PHE A 503 9.13 -10.01 14.83
N SER A 504 10.01 -10.21 15.81
CA SER A 504 10.17 -9.27 16.94
C SER A 504 10.52 -7.87 16.44
N VAL A 505 11.46 -7.76 15.50
CA VAL A 505 11.79 -6.47 14.88
C VAL A 505 10.58 -5.91 14.13
N LEU A 506 9.94 -6.66 13.24
CA LEU A 506 8.78 -6.20 12.47
C LEU A 506 7.65 -5.69 13.37
N LEU A 507 7.26 -6.47 14.38
CA LEU A 507 6.08 -6.21 15.20
C LEU A 507 6.32 -5.18 16.32
N SER A 508 7.55 -4.83 16.63
CA SER A 508 7.88 -3.80 17.62
C SER A 508 8.34 -2.47 17.02
N MET A 509 8.72 -2.43 15.73
CA MET A 509 9.07 -1.18 15.04
C MET A 509 7.84 -0.32 14.72
N PRO A 510 8.04 1.03 14.52
CA PRO A 510 6.98 1.92 14.04
C PRO A 510 6.45 1.52 12.66
N GLY A 511 5.20 1.88 12.38
CA GLY A 511 4.54 1.62 11.10
C GLY A 511 3.52 0.48 11.19
N ILE A 512 2.82 0.21 10.11
CA ILE A 512 1.79 -0.82 9.98
C ILE A 512 2.47 -2.10 9.48
N PRO A 513 2.59 -3.17 10.29
CA PRO A 513 3.24 -4.39 9.85
C PRO A 513 2.36 -5.17 8.87
N ILE A 514 3.00 -5.71 7.84
CA ILE A 514 2.38 -6.62 6.87
C ILE A 514 3.01 -7.99 7.01
N ILE A 515 2.18 -9.00 7.22
CA ILE A 515 2.56 -10.41 7.29
C ILE A 515 2.07 -11.09 6.01
N TYR A 516 2.97 -11.76 5.31
CA TYR A 516 2.63 -12.52 4.11
C TYR A 516 2.26 -13.95 4.49
N TYR A 517 1.17 -14.48 3.93
CA TYR A 517 0.59 -15.76 4.33
C TYR A 517 1.61 -16.89 4.36
N GLY A 518 1.60 -17.63 5.44
CA GLY A 518 2.47 -18.76 5.70
C GLY A 518 3.82 -18.39 6.33
N ASP A 519 4.24 -17.12 6.35
CA ASP A 519 5.48 -16.76 7.03
C ASP A 519 5.37 -16.99 8.55
N GLU A 520 4.18 -16.80 9.13
CA GLU A 520 3.86 -17.06 10.53
C GLU A 520 3.84 -18.55 10.93
N ILE A 521 3.95 -19.44 9.95
CA ILE A 521 4.09 -20.90 10.14
C ILE A 521 5.39 -21.45 9.56
N GLY A 522 6.30 -20.57 9.11
CA GLY A 522 7.58 -20.94 8.52
C GLY A 522 7.48 -21.65 7.17
N ALA A 523 6.54 -21.23 6.31
CA ALA A 523 6.36 -21.80 4.97
C ALA A 523 7.60 -21.64 4.09
N LYS A 524 7.85 -22.65 3.22
CA LYS A 524 9.04 -22.78 2.37
C LYS A 524 8.75 -22.43 0.90
N ASN A 525 9.80 -22.23 0.13
CA ASN A 525 9.75 -22.06 -1.32
C ASN A 525 9.02 -23.22 -2.01
N ASN A 526 8.22 -22.89 -3.03
CA ASN A 526 7.48 -23.86 -3.83
C ASN A 526 7.89 -23.76 -5.31
N PHE A 527 8.94 -24.48 -5.70
CA PHE A 527 9.45 -24.50 -7.07
C PHE A 527 8.48 -25.19 -8.05
N ASP A 528 7.65 -26.14 -7.58
CA ASP A 528 6.63 -26.77 -8.42
C ASP A 528 5.55 -25.77 -8.84
N ASN A 529 5.18 -24.83 -7.95
CA ASN A 529 4.28 -23.76 -8.29
C ASN A 529 4.86 -22.88 -9.40
N ALA A 530 6.11 -22.48 -9.30
CA ALA A 530 6.77 -21.68 -10.32
C ALA A 530 6.81 -22.37 -11.70
N LYS A 531 7.06 -23.67 -11.72
CA LYS A 531 7.03 -24.47 -12.93
C LYS A 531 5.61 -24.52 -13.54
N LYS A 532 4.58 -24.80 -12.72
CA LYS A 532 3.18 -24.82 -13.16
C LYS A 532 2.75 -23.45 -13.74
N SER A 533 3.12 -22.36 -13.09
CA SER A 533 2.84 -20.99 -13.56
C SER A 533 3.52 -20.67 -14.88
N ALA A 534 4.79 -21.05 -15.05
CA ALA A 534 5.52 -20.91 -16.31
C ALA A 534 4.88 -21.71 -17.46
N ASP A 535 4.46 -22.96 -17.20
CA ASP A 535 3.77 -23.80 -18.18
C ASP A 535 2.40 -23.21 -18.58
N LEU A 536 1.69 -22.59 -17.63
CA LEU A 536 0.43 -21.90 -17.90
C LEU A 536 0.65 -20.68 -18.81
N ARG A 537 1.64 -19.82 -18.50
CA ARG A 537 2.02 -18.67 -19.37
C ARG A 537 2.38 -19.15 -20.77
N LYS A 538 3.22 -20.19 -20.90
CA LYS A 538 3.60 -20.77 -22.18
C LYS A 538 2.38 -21.23 -23.00
N LYS A 539 1.42 -21.92 -22.38
CA LYS A 539 0.19 -22.36 -23.03
C LYS A 539 -0.69 -21.21 -23.50
N LYS A 540 -0.80 -20.16 -22.72
CA LYS A 540 -1.59 -18.96 -23.08
C LYS A 540 -0.91 -18.18 -24.19
N GLN A 541 0.38 -17.95 -24.10
CA GLN A 541 1.16 -17.21 -25.09
C GLN A 541 1.25 -17.94 -26.44
N ALA A 542 1.18 -19.26 -26.47
CA ALA A 542 1.10 -20.04 -27.72
C ALA A 542 -0.15 -19.68 -28.56
N LYS A 543 -1.20 -19.15 -27.95
CA LYS A 543 -2.44 -18.70 -28.61
C LYS A 543 -2.41 -17.20 -28.95
N SER A 544 -1.49 -16.44 -28.39
CA SER A 544 -1.31 -15.01 -28.62
C SER A 544 -0.13 -14.78 -29.57
N LYS A 545 -0.11 -13.62 -30.26
CA LYS A 545 1.03 -13.20 -31.09
C LYS A 545 2.11 -12.47 -30.28
N ILE A 546 2.03 -12.52 -28.94
CA ILE A 546 3.00 -11.85 -28.06
C ILE A 546 4.24 -12.73 -27.93
N LYS A 547 5.40 -12.12 -28.09
CA LYS A 547 6.69 -12.79 -27.91
C LYS A 547 7.26 -12.41 -26.54
N LEU A 548 7.29 -13.37 -25.60
CA LEU A 548 8.04 -13.26 -24.37
C LEU A 548 9.41 -13.93 -24.51
N LEU A 549 10.43 -13.34 -23.89
CA LEU A 549 11.79 -13.91 -23.87
C LEU A 549 11.91 -15.05 -22.86
N SER A 550 11.12 -15.01 -21.77
CA SER A 550 11.02 -16.04 -20.75
C SER A 550 9.57 -16.21 -20.28
N PHE A 551 9.21 -17.40 -19.82
CA PHE A 551 7.94 -17.70 -19.15
C PHE A 551 8.10 -17.89 -17.64
N PHE A 552 9.34 -18.03 -17.17
CA PHE A 552 9.64 -18.20 -15.76
C PHE A 552 9.66 -16.84 -15.05
N ASP A 553 8.88 -16.73 -13.98
CA ASP A 553 8.92 -15.63 -13.03
C ASP A 553 9.33 -16.21 -11.68
N SER A 554 10.49 -15.78 -11.17
CA SER A 554 11.04 -16.32 -9.92
C SER A 554 10.15 -16.04 -8.71
N ARG A 555 9.30 -15.00 -8.75
CA ARG A 555 8.35 -14.66 -7.67
C ARG A 555 7.36 -15.79 -7.40
N ASP A 556 7.06 -16.62 -8.38
CA ASP A 556 6.11 -17.72 -8.21
C ASP A 556 6.57 -18.80 -7.22
N ILE A 557 7.88 -18.88 -6.89
CA ILE A 557 8.37 -19.82 -5.86
C ILE A 557 7.82 -19.49 -4.47
N ASN A 558 7.43 -18.26 -4.22
CA ASN A 558 6.90 -17.80 -2.94
C ASN A 558 5.36 -17.68 -2.92
N ARG A 559 4.68 -17.97 -4.03
CA ARG A 559 3.23 -17.82 -4.23
C ARG A 559 2.48 -19.16 -4.22
N GLY A 560 3.07 -20.22 -3.68
CA GLY A 560 2.48 -21.58 -3.67
C GLY A 560 1.36 -21.77 -2.67
N SER A 561 0.51 -22.78 -2.93
CA SER A 561 -0.61 -23.14 -2.06
C SER A 561 -0.15 -23.67 -0.70
N LEU A 562 -0.88 -23.25 0.34
CA LEU A 562 -0.80 -23.76 1.71
C LEU A 562 -2.19 -24.24 2.12
N THR A 563 -2.27 -25.41 2.73
CA THR A 563 -3.56 -26.05 3.06
C THR A 563 -4.13 -25.56 4.39
N GLN A 564 -5.45 -25.71 4.56
CA GLN A 564 -6.09 -25.45 5.87
C GLN A 564 -5.41 -26.25 6.99
N LYS A 565 -5.01 -27.49 6.68
CA LYS A 565 -4.33 -28.36 7.64
C LYS A 565 -2.99 -27.76 8.12
N ASP A 566 -2.18 -27.18 7.22
CA ASP A 566 -0.90 -26.57 7.58
C ASP A 566 -1.09 -25.46 8.63
N PHE A 567 -2.10 -24.62 8.44
CA PHE A 567 -2.42 -23.52 9.34
C PHE A 567 -3.02 -23.97 10.67
N TYR A 568 -4.00 -24.89 10.62
CA TYR A 568 -4.65 -25.38 11.84
C TYR A 568 -3.71 -26.24 12.68
N ASP A 569 -2.90 -27.09 12.09
CA ASP A 569 -1.91 -27.88 12.84
C ASP A 569 -0.92 -26.96 13.58
N ALA A 570 -0.45 -25.88 12.95
CA ALA A 570 0.42 -24.91 13.61
C ALA A 570 -0.28 -24.20 14.78
N SER A 571 -1.56 -23.87 14.66
CA SER A 571 -2.31 -23.17 15.71
C SER A 571 -2.65 -24.05 16.92
N GLN A 572 -2.57 -25.38 16.81
CA GLN A 572 -2.98 -26.32 17.87
C GLN A 572 -1.87 -26.72 18.85
N THR A 573 -0.61 -26.50 18.55
CA THR A 573 0.49 -26.98 19.36
C THR A 573 1.77 -26.14 19.23
N THR A 574 2.47 -25.95 20.35
CA THR A 574 3.80 -25.33 20.39
C THR A 574 4.94 -26.34 20.18
N LYS A 575 4.64 -27.63 19.98
CA LYS A 575 5.67 -28.69 19.91
C LYS A 575 6.28 -28.85 18.51
N THR A 576 5.61 -28.38 17.48
CA THR A 576 6.10 -28.45 16.10
C THR A 576 6.86 -27.19 15.72
N TYR A 577 7.69 -27.27 14.67
CA TYR A 577 8.38 -26.12 14.09
C TYR A 577 7.39 -24.97 13.77
N SER A 578 6.36 -25.26 12.97
CA SER A 578 5.37 -24.26 12.57
C SER A 578 4.56 -23.73 13.75
N GLY A 579 4.25 -24.59 14.74
CA GLY A 579 3.52 -24.21 15.93
C GLY A 579 4.29 -23.28 16.86
N LYS A 580 5.60 -23.49 17.01
CA LYS A 580 6.46 -22.57 17.76
C LYS A 580 6.40 -21.18 17.15
N ILE A 581 6.63 -21.05 15.85
CA ILE A 581 6.60 -19.77 15.14
C ILE A 581 5.22 -19.11 15.27
N PHE A 582 4.14 -19.87 15.01
CA PHE A 582 2.76 -19.35 15.09
C PHE A 582 2.47 -18.71 16.45
N HIS A 583 2.71 -19.43 17.55
CA HIS A 583 2.37 -18.94 18.88
C HIS A 583 3.23 -17.76 19.34
N GLN A 584 4.49 -17.69 18.91
CA GLN A 584 5.37 -16.55 19.15
C GLN A 584 4.84 -15.30 18.42
N VAL A 585 4.54 -15.44 17.12
CA VAL A 585 3.99 -14.36 16.31
C VAL A 585 2.64 -13.90 16.86
N GLN A 586 1.76 -14.83 17.25
CA GLN A 586 0.47 -14.55 17.88
C GLN A 586 0.64 -13.72 19.18
N LYS A 587 1.58 -14.11 20.06
CA LYS A 587 1.86 -13.36 21.31
C LYS A 587 2.34 -11.94 21.00
N MET A 588 3.26 -11.77 20.05
CA MET A 588 3.77 -10.45 19.63
C MET A 588 2.67 -9.57 19.03
N ILE A 589 1.79 -10.14 18.20
CA ILE A 589 0.61 -9.45 17.65
C ILE A 589 -0.32 -9.00 18.77
N SER A 590 -0.60 -9.87 19.75
CA SER A 590 -1.47 -9.55 20.90
C SER A 590 -0.89 -8.38 21.69
N LEU A 591 0.41 -8.40 21.99
CA LEU A 591 1.10 -7.33 22.69
C LEU A 591 1.08 -6.02 21.91
N ARG A 592 1.34 -6.07 20.59
CA ARG A 592 1.30 -4.88 19.75
C ARG A 592 -0.08 -4.21 19.76
N LYS A 593 -1.15 -4.98 19.77
CA LYS A 593 -2.54 -4.46 19.86
C LYS A 593 -2.86 -3.85 21.22
N SER A 594 -2.33 -4.42 22.30
CA SER A 594 -2.60 -3.95 23.66
C SER A 594 -1.70 -2.82 24.13
N ILE A 595 -0.57 -2.57 23.44
CA ILE A 595 0.46 -1.61 23.83
C ILE A 595 0.56 -0.50 22.75
N PRO A 596 -0.10 0.67 22.93
CA PRO A 596 -0.06 1.76 21.96
C PRO A 596 1.36 2.29 21.66
N ALA A 597 2.31 2.10 22.58
CA ALA A 597 3.71 2.43 22.33
C ALA A 597 4.29 1.66 21.14
N LEU A 598 3.83 0.46 20.83
CA LEU A 598 4.32 -0.36 19.72
C LEU A 598 3.72 0.04 18.36
N SER A 599 2.45 0.50 18.32
CA SER A 599 1.80 0.97 17.09
C SER A 599 2.02 2.47 16.84
N ARG A 600 1.75 3.31 17.84
CA ARG A 600 1.71 4.78 17.73
C ARG A 600 2.90 5.49 18.34
N GLY A 601 3.75 4.76 19.08
CA GLY A 601 4.81 5.34 19.89
C GLY A 601 6.04 5.78 19.09
N GLY A 602 6.82 6.66 19.72
CA GLY A 602 8.14 7.06 19.26
C GLY A 602 9.18 5.94 19.40
N LEU A 603 10.30 6.10 18.74
CA LEU A 603 11.43 5.18 18.72
C LEU A 603 12.71 5.89 19.17
N THR A 604 13.44 5.29 20.10
CA THR A 604 14.79 5.73 20.49
C THR A 604 15.74 4.55 20.39
N ILE A 605 16.62 4.54 19.40
CA ILE A 605 17.66 3.51 19.24
C ILE A 605 18.73 3.73 20.30
N LEU A 606 19.15 2.65 20.95
CA LEU A 606 20.15 2.69 22.02
C LEU A 606 21.52 2.25 21.53
N LYS A 607 22.56 2.80 22.14
CA LYS A 607 23.93 2.35 21.90
C LYS A 607 24.17 1.01 22.59
N THR A 608 24.75 0.08 21.85
CA THR A 608 25.17 -1.23 22.33
C THR A 608 26.66 -1.45 22.04
N LYS A 609 27.33 -2.24 22.86
CA LYS A 609 28.77 -2.54 22.68
C LYS A 609 29.01 -3.48 21.50
N LYS A 610 28.04 -4.32 21.17
CA LYS A 610 28.17 -5.36 20.14
C LYS A 610 27.25 -5.05 18.97
N PRO A 611 27.73 -5.13 17.72
CA PRO A 611 26.95 -4.74 16.54
C PRO A 611 25.71 -5.61 16.34
N TYR A 612 25.76 -6.87 16.75
CA TYR A 612 24.63 -7.80 16.64
C TYR A 612 23.59 -7.69 17.74
N ILE A 613 23.78 -6.84 18.76
CA ILE A 613 22.75 -6.52 19.74
C ILE A 613 22.03 -5.26 19.26
N PHE A 614 20.78 -5.44 18.85
CA PHE A 614 19.90 -4.36 18.44
C PHE A 614 18.93 -4.01 19.54
N ALA A 615 19.10 -2.85 20.18
CA ALA A 615 18.30 -2.39 21.30
C ALA A 615 17.68 -1.01 21.04
N TYR A 616 16.44 -0.87 21.44
CA TYR A 616 15.69 0.41 21.32
C TYR A 616 14.55 0.51 22.33
N ILE A 617 14.12 1.75 22.59
CA ILE A 617 12.95 2.03 23.42
C ILE A 617 11.79 2.47 22.52
N ARG A 618 10.63 1.87 22.72
CA ARG A 618 9.34 2.35 22.25
C ARG A 618 8.67 3.11 23.39
N HIS A 619 8.15 4.32 23.11
CA HIS A 619 7.56 5.15 24.14
C HIS A 619 6.30 5.87 23.66
N TYR A 620 5.27 5.95 24.53
CA TYR A 620 4.01 6.65 24.22
C TYR A 620 3.32 7.07 25.53
N LYS A 621 2.93 8.34 25.64
CA LYS A 621 2.20 8.91 26.80
C LYS A 621 2.79 8.50 28.16
N GLY A 622 4.13 8.48 28.26
CA GLY A 622 4.85 8.17 29.50
C GLY A 622 5.21 6.70 29.70
N GLU A 623 4.56 5.77 28.99
CA GLU A 623 4.96 4.36 29.02
C GLU A 623 6.18 4.13 28.14
N LYS A 624 7.06 3.24 28.57
CA LYS A 624 8.31 2.89 27.88
C LYS A 624 8.53 1.37 27.87
N TYR A 625 8.98 0.86 26.75
CA TYR A 625 9.30 -0.56 26.56
C TYR A 625 10.67 -0.67 25.91
N LEU A 626 11.59 -1.40 26.57
CA LEU A 626 12.91 -1.72 26.04
C LEU A 626 12.82 -3.02 25.25
N ILE A 627 13.15 -2.95 23.98
CA ILE A 627 13.20 -4.09 23.07
C ILE A 627 14.67 -4.40 22.80
N VAL A 628 15.06 -5.65 22.96
CA VAL A 628 16.42 -6.12 22.70
C VAL A 628 16.37 -7.38 21.85
N ASN A 629 17.05 -7.36 20.72
CA ASN A 629 17.17 -8.48 19.79
C ASN A 629 18.66 -8.86 19.65
N ASN A 630 18.98 -10.13 19.75
CA ASN A 630 20.28 -10.66 19.38
C ASN A 630 20.21 -11.15 17.92
N LEU A 631 20.88 -10.45 17.00
CA LEU A 631 20.86 -10.78 15.57
C LEU A 631 21.81 -11.93 15.20
N SER A 632 22.49 -12.55 16.20
CA SER A 632 23.52 -13.54 15.95
C SER A 632 23.19 -14.90 16.57
N ASP A 633 23.88 -15.92 16.07
CA ASP A 633 23.90 -17.28 16.60
C ASP A 633 24.73 -17.44 17.89
N LYS A 634 25.23 -16.33 18.47
CA LYS A 634 26.16 -16.34 19.62
C LYS A 634 25.42 -15.99 20.91
N ARG A 635 25.70 -16.77 21.98
CA ARG A 635 25.34 -16.37 23.34
C ARG A 635 26.18 -15.17 23.75
N SER A 636 25.55 -14.12 24.27
CA SER A 636 26.23 -12.85 24.56
C SER A 636 25.60 -12.11 25.72
N THR A 637 26.40 -11.24 26.39
CA THR A 637 25.86 -10.22 27.27
C THR A 637 25.61 -8.93 26.48
N ALA A 638 24.37 -8.49 26.40
CA ALA A 638 23.98 -7.20 25.86
C ALA A 638 24.30 -6.12 26.89
N GLU A 639 25.31 -5.28 26.60
CA GLU A 639 25.58 -4.05 27.36
C GLU A 639 24.88 -2.89 26.63
N ILE A 640 23.89 -2.25 27.30
CA ILE A 640 23.00 -1.24 26.70
C ILE A 640 23.08 0.04 27.50
N GLU A 641 23.33 1.17 26.85
CA GLU A 641 23.25 2.50 27.46
C GLU A 641 21.79 2.93 27.59
N LEU A 642 21.31 3.14 28.83
CA LEU A 642 19.94 3.59 29.07
C LEU A 642 19.90 5.12 29.25
N PRO A 643 18.81 5.79 28.80
CA PRO A 643 18.58 7.20 29.06
C PRO A 643 18.49 7.50 30.56
N ALA A 644 18.98 8.68 30.96
CA ALA A 644 19.11 9.08 32.37
C ALA A 644 17.74 9.10 33.11
N ASP A 645 16.67 9.47 32.45
CA ASP A 645 15.31 9.50 32.99
C ASP A 645 14.74 8.12 33.29
N VAL A 646 15.16 7.08 32.54
CA VAL A 646 14.86 5.68 32.82
C VAL A 646 15.64 5.20 34.06
N LEU A 647 16.90 5.55 34.15
CA LEU A 647 17.76 5.16 35.26
C LEU A 647 17.30 5.75 36.60
N LEU A 648 16.94 7.03 36.64
CA LEU A 648 16.54 7.74 37.87
C LEU A 648 15.23 7.22 38.47
N LYS A 649 14.29 6.75 37.64
CA LYS A 649 13.01 6.18 38.10
C LYS A 649 13.18 4.75 38.63
N SER A 650 14.24 4.06 38.27
CA SER A 650 14.45 2.63 38.54
C SER A 650 15.12 2.37 39.88
N LEU A 651 15.57 3.39 40.62
CA LEU A 651 16.45 3.20 41.77
C LEU A 651 15.69 3.28 43.10
N LYS A 652 15.45 2.13 43.69
CA LYS A 652 15.27 1.94 45.12
C LYS A 652 16.49 1.17 45.64
N ASN A 653 17.41 1.87 46.32
CA ASN A 653 18.51 1.35 47.16
C ASN A 653 19.41 0.19 46.72
N ASP A 654 19.09 -0.56 45.65
CA ASP A 654 19.88 -1.67 45.12
C ASP A 654 20.24 -1.43 43.65
N ASN A 655 21.45 -1.80 43.24
CA ASN A 655 21.93 -1.70 41.86
C ASN A 655 21.18 -2.64 40.86
N TYR A 656 20.01 -3.12 41.25
CA TYR A 656 19.21 -4.04 40.46
C TYR A 656 17.78 -3.55 40.34
N VAL A 657 17.19 -3.78 39.16
CA VAL A 657 15.76 -3.62 38.91
C VAL A 657 15.22 -4.93 38.38
N TYR A 658 14.05 -5.28 38.83
CA TYR A 658 13.30 -6.41 38.26
C TYR A 658 12.37 -5.87 37.17
N LEU A 659 12.53 -6.34 35.96
CA LEU A 659 11.74 -5.94 34.80
C LEU A 659 11.00 -7.17 34.25
N THR A 660 9.73 -7.04 33.98
CA THR A 660 8.95 -8.15 33.38
C THR A 660 9.22 -8.21 31.88
N ASN A 661 9.64 -9.39 31.39
CA ASN A 661 9.59 -9.68 29.96
C ASN A 661 8.16 -10.00 29.56
N ILE A 662 7.52 -9.08 28.85
CA ILE A 662 6.11 -9.20 28.46
C ILE A 662 5.84 -10.28 27.40
N LEU A 663 6.89 -10.86 26.79
CA LEU A 663 6.76 -12.00 25.89
C LEU A 663 6.55 -13.30 26.64
N THR A 664 7.25 -13.50 27.79
CA THR A 664 7.27 -14.74 28.55
C THR A 664 6.58 -14.63 29.92
N ASP A 665 6.23 -13.40 30.32
CA ASP A 665 5.71 -13.05 31.66
C ASP A 665 6.71 -13.36 32.80
N GLU A 666 7.99 -13.54 32.49
CA GLU A 666 9.08 -13.80 33.44
C GLU A 666 9.71 -12.52 33.95
N GLU A 667 10.08 -12.50 35.24
CA GLU A 667 10.88 -11.42 35.79
C GLU A 667 12.36 -11.57 35.45
N TYR A 668 12.90 -10.53 34.82
CA TYR A 668 14.33 -10.40 34.55
C TYR A 668 14.98 -9.54 35.63
N LYS A 669 15.94 -10.11 36.36
CA LYS A 669 16.81 -9.36 37.25
C LYS A 669 17.85 -8.61 36.41
N VAL A 670 17.65 -7.33 36.22
CA VAL A 670 18.50 -6.49 35.40
C VAL A 670 19.44 -5.70 36.30
N LYS A 671 20.75 -5.89 36.15
CA LYS A 671 21.74 -5.06 36.84
C LYS A 671 21.85 -3.72 36.14
N ILE A 672 21.54 -2.67 36.86
CA ILE A 672 21.72 -1.30 36.38
C ILE A 672 22.94 -0.70 37.11
N SER A 673 23.93 -0.30 36.34
CA SER A 673 25.09 0.41 36.85
C SER A 673 24.87 1.91 36.67
N LEU A 674 24.83 2.63 37.80
CA LEU A 674 24.70 4.09 37.82
C LEU A 674 25.96 4.80 37.37
N THR A 675 27.11 4.20 37.63
CA THR A 675 28.41 4.78 37.31
C THR A 675 28.66 4.82 35.82
N ASP A 676 28.31 3.75 35.09
CA ASP A 676 28.49 3.67 33.64
C ASP A 676 27.20 3.80 32.84
N LYS A 677 26.03 4.03 33.48
CA LYS A 677 24.69 4.18 32.86
C LYS A 677 24.30 3.02 31.96
N LYS A 678 24.77 1.81 32.28
CA LYS A 678 24.54 0.61 31.47
C LYS A 678 23.70 -0.42 32.19
N THR A 679 22.91 -1.12 31.41
CA THR A 679 22.28 -2.37 31.79
C THR A 679 22.93 -3.56 31.10
N ARG A 680 22.88 -4.74 31.73
CA ARG A 680 23.47 -5.96 31.19
C ARG A 680 22.43 -7.07 31.21
N LEU A 681 22.17 -7.64 30.03
CA LEU A 681 21.22 -8.73 29.80
C LEU A 681 21.94 -9.91 29.16
N LEU A 682 21.70 -11.12 29.65
CA LEU A 682 22.18 -12.33 28.98
C LEU A 682 21.23 -12.67 27.82
N MET A 683 21.79 -12.72 26.61
CA MET A 683 21.06 -13.04 25.39
C MET A 683 21.58 -14.36 24.81
N TYR A 684 20.68 -15.30 24.55
CA TYR A 684 20.95 -16.53 23.80
C TYR A 684 20.97 -16.26 22.30
N PRO A 685 21.39 -17.23 21.46
CA PRO A 685 21.29 -17.10 20.01
C PRO A 685 19.88 -16.65 19.57
N TYR A 686 19.78 -15.63 18.73
CA TYR A 686 18.54 -15.05 18.19
C TYR A 686 17.48 -14.66 19.24
N ALA A 687 17.87 -14.61 20.52
CA ALA A 687 16.91 -14.30 21.60
C ALA A 687 16.34 -12.89 21.48
N VAL A 688 15.08 -12.78 21.86
CA VAL A 688 14.31 -11.52 21.90
C VAL A 688 13.79 -11.27 23.32
N VAL A 689 13.84 -10.02 23.76
CA VAL A 689 13.37 -9.60 25.08
C VAL A 689 12.62 -8.28 24.96
N TRP A 690 11.38 -8.26 25.45
CA TRP A 690 10.56 -7.05 25.51
C TRP A 690 10.26 -6.69 26.96
N LEU A 691 10.90 -5.67 27.51
CA LEU A 691 10.81 -5.29 28.92
C LEU A 691 10.00 -4.04 29.11
N LYS A 692 8.98 -4.09 29.97
CA LYS A 692 8.31 -2.88 30.44
C LYS A 692 9.24 -2.15 31.39
N LEU A 693 9.49 -0.87 31.10
CA LEU A 693 10.30 0.02 31.95
C LEU A 693 9.43 0.74 32.97
N PRO A 694 10.00 1.15 34.13
CA PRO A 694 9.29 1.88 35.17
C PRO A 694 8.74 3.23 34.75
#